data_e3e8d99b3d3639b97d0c16c87657b2e9
#
_entry.id   e3e8d99b3d3639b97d0c16c87657b2e9
#
_cell.length_a   1.000
_cell.length_b   1.000
_cell.length_c   1.000
_cell.angle_alpha   90.00
_cell.angle_beta   90.00
_cell.angle_gamma   90.00
#
_symmetry.space_group_name_H-M   'P 1'
#
loop_
_entity.id
_entity.type
_entity.pdbx_description
1 polymer ?
#
loop_
_entity_poly.entity_id
_entity_poly.type
_entity_poly.pdbx_seq_one_letter_code
_entity_poly.pdbx_strand_id
1 'polypeptide(L)'
;MILRKRTIDSFFKKAPIVDDLHEDPLQIDPAVPCSDSVSEEIADWLAEYQEDEQEEEAPEQPIPKVQRVNFADTSVLIVERDPGLRCQIRTYPPDKQEQVIRAYMKHGPYHFLKDVYPSSGSEKHPRRFRSQWFSSFPWLEYSPTLDAAFCFPCFLFAKKPVGKAGSEVFTEKGFKNWKKVKNGKDCSFKTHMGESGSAHQYSVKCYDNLKNRLCHIEPVMEKQTNEQVVGNRLRLRTTIDVVRWLAFQACPFRGHDESAKSLNQGNFLEMVKLIASYDEEVKAVVLSNAPQNAKYTSPQIQKEILDLIACNVQEKIRSEIGDAKFCLIVDESRDESRREQMAIVIRFVDKGGFIRERFLDLVHVHDTSSATLKEEIGYVLSDHKLDVQNMRGQGYDGASNMRGEWNGLQAKFIDECPYAYYIHCFAHQLQLALVAASKEVTEVHNFFEHLALIVNTVVSSSKRNDDLRANQVAEMEHLIELSELDTGRGANQIGTLQRPGDTRWSSHYNSICSLTNLYKPTFLVLKEIATAKGSGTSASGRAKAAGAVKLMMSFEFVFIMHVVKELMGVTNLLCKKLQHKSQDIVNAMDDVATTKKLIQNLRDHGWDKLISEVRLFCNKQGITVPNMSDFYADYIRSRAENEITVEHHYRYDIFTVAVDQQAQELNHRFSEQTTELLRLCTSLDPKDSFSSLNIDDVCSLASKFYPADFPEKEMSTLRLQLQQYALDVPTNSKFQNLSTIADLCRCLAQTGKSDDYYLIDRLYNISTLSLVDYFVLTIITRRVAFQ
;
A
#
# COMPACT_ATOMS: atom_id res chain seq x y z
N MET A 1 19.53 46.09 24.90
CA MET A 1 20.06 45.62 23.61
C MET A 1 18.89 45.22 22.76
N ILE A 2 18.57 45.99 21.72
CA ILE A 2 17.28 46.01 21.00
C ILE A 2 17.32 44.93 19.91
N LEU A 3 16.51 43.89 20.05
CA LEU A 3 16.29 42.88 19.02
C LEU A 3 15.54 43.50 17.82
N ARG A 4 16.21 43.67 16.69
CA ARG A 4 15.60 44.08 15.43
C ARG A 4 14.75 42.92 14.88
N LYS A 5 13.44 43.12 14.80
CA LYS A 5 12.51 42.28 14.03
C LYS A 5 12.91 42.35 12.54
N ARG A 6 13.26 41.23 11.94
CA ARG A 6 13.40 41.06 10.50
C ARG A 6 12.00 40.96 9.91
N THR A 7 11.69 41.83 8.95
CA THR A 7 10.46 41.83 8.17
C THR A 7 10.60 40.92 6.96
N ILE A 8 9.45 40.34 6.53
CA ILE A 8 9.33 39.40 5.39
C ILE A 8 9.97 39.91 4.10
N ASP A 9 10.03 41.25 3.91
CA ASP A 9 10.66 41.89 2.74
C ASP A 9 12.16 41.61 2.56
N SER A 10 12.84 41.11 3.59
CA SER A 10 14.28 40.80 3.49
C SER A 10 14.57 39.50 2.71
N PHE A 11 13.53 38.68 2.43
CA PHE A 11 13.67 37.40 1.73
C PHE A 11 13.56 37.53 0.20
N PHE A 12 13.12 38.66 -0.32
CA PHE A 12 12.86 38.86 -1.77
C PHE A 12 13.87 39.75 -2.50
N LYS A 13 15.00 40.09 -1.89
CA LYS A 13 16.04 40.83 -2.60
C LYS A 13 16.94 39.87 -3.39
N LYS A 14 16.83 39.90 -4.73
CA LYS A 14 17.78 39.29 -5.68
C LYS A 14 19.17 39.89 -5.49
N ALA A 15 20.17 39.06 -5.30
CA ALA A 15 21.57 39.46 -5.40
C ALA A 15 21.97 39.65 -6.88
N PRO A 16 22.88 40.62 -7.20
CA PRO A 16 23.29 40.83 -8.58
C PRO A 16 24.19 39.70 -9.09
N ILE A 17 24.01 39.41 -10.36
CA ILE A 17 24.80 38.49 -11.15
C ILE A 17 26.20 39.08 -11.38
N VAL A 18 27.22 38.33 -11.06
CA VAL A 18 28.60 38.58 -11.51
C VAL A 18 28.98 37.36 -12.34
N ASP A 19 29.16 37.57 -13.62
CA ASP A 19 29.85 36.67 -14.55
C ASP A 19 31.34 36.61 -14.19
N ASP A 20 31.89 35.36 -14.08
CA ASP A 20 33.14 35.05 -14.79
C ASP A 20 33.65 33.63 -14.48
N LEU A 21 33.83 32.86 -15.56
CA LEU A 21 34.92 31.97 -15.99
C LEU A 21 35.30 30.70 -15.19
N HIS A 22 35.07 29.59 -15.90
CA HIS A 22 35.89 28.36 -16.08
C HIS A 22 36.68 27.77 -14.89
N GLU A 23 36.36 26.56 -14.53
CA GLU A 23 37.22 25.37 -14.63
C GLU A 23 36.49 24.08 -14.23
N ASP A 24 36.88 22.97 -14.85
CA ASP A 24 36.24 21.65 -14.93
C ASP A 24 36.45 20.74 -13.67
N PRO A 25 35.81 19.56 -13.60
CA PRO A 25 35.23 19.07 -12.36
C PRO A 25 36.01 17.88 -11.76
N LEU A 26 36.00 17.78 -10.47
CA LEU A 26 36.24 16.52 -9.76
C LEU A 26 34.95 16.04 -9.07
N GLN A 27 34.56 14.85 -9.48
CA GLN A 27 33.41 14.11 -8.97
C GLN A 27 33.57 13.79 -7.48
N ILE A 28 32.60 14.23 -6.69
CA ILE A 28 32.31 13.67 -5.36
C ILE A 28 30.79 13.48 -5.27
N ASP A 29 30.36 12.23 -5.14
CA ASP A 29 28.97 11.84 -4.92
C ASP A 29 28.38 12.48 -3.66
N PRO A 30 27.26 13.18 -3.77
CA PRO A 30 26.54 13.63 -2.58
C PRO A 30 25.61 12.54 -2.07
N ALA A 31 25.70 12.28 -0.78
CA ALA A 31 24.76 11.45 -0.01
C ALA A 31 23.32 11.92 -0.22
N VAL A 32 22.47 11.02 -0.73
CA VAL A 32 21.06 11.25 -1.05
C VAL A 32 20.24 11.41 0.25
N PRO A 33 19.48 12.50 0.42
CA PRO A 33 18.47 12.58 1.47
C PRO A 33 17.25 11.74 1.08
N CYS A 34 16.83 10.83 1.94
CA CYS A 34 15.61 10.04 1.80
C CYS A 34 14.35 10.91 2.01
N SER A 35 13.79 11.53 0.97
CA SER A 35 12.42 12.04 0.99
C SER A 35 11.78 12.34 -0.37
N ASP A 36 12.55 12.41 -1.47
CA ASP A 36 12.05 13.04 -2.70
C ASP A 36 11.62 12.08 -3.82
N SER A 37 11.92 10.77 -3.74
CA SER A 37 11.64 9.84 -4.84
C SER A 37 10.15 9.54 -5.10
N VAL A 38 9.28 9.75 -4.09
CA VAL A 38 7.82 9.47 -4.22
C VAL A 38 7.08 10.63 -4.86
N SER A 39 7.56 11.85 -4.68
CA SER A 39 6.98 13.04 -5.30
C SER A 39 7.30 13.12 -6.80
N GLU A 40 8.47 12.64 -7.23
CA GLU A 40 8.84 12.61 -8.64
C GLU A 40 8.03 11.58 -9.44
N GLU A 41 7.81 10.38 -8.92
CA GLU A 41 7.00 9.37 -9.63
C GLU A 41 5.52 9.75 -9.81
N ILE A 42 4.97 10.46 -8.82
CA ILE A 42 3.60 10.98 -8.94
C ILE A 42 3.57 12.24 -9.82
N ALA A 43 4.64 13.02 -9.84
CA ALA A 43 4.80 14.16 -10.74
C ALA A 43 4.97 13.71 -12.20
N ASP A 44 5.77 12.69 -12.47
CA ASP A 44 5.94 12.09 -13.80
C ASP A 44 4.62 11.50 -14.32
N TRP A 45 3.88 10.80 -13.46
CA TRP A 45 2.57 10.26 -13.83
C TRP A 45 1.53 11.36 -14.14
N LEU A 46 1.61 12.53 -13.49
CA LEU A 46 0.76 13.68 -13.76
C LEU A 46 1.25 14.52 -14.95
N ALA A 47 2.56 14.54 -15.22
CA ALA A 47 3.10 15.19 -16.41
C ALA A 47 2.66 14.47 -17.69
N GLU A 48 2.67 13.12 -17.67
CA GLU A 48 2.15 12.29 -18.76
C GLU A 48 0.64 12.53 -19.02
N TYR A 49 -0.11 12.97 -17.97
CA TYR A 49 -1.53 13.34 -18.09
C TYR A 49 -1.74 14.79 -18.60
N GLN A 50 -0.72 15.63 -18.53
CA GLN A 50 -0.80 17.03 -19.03
C GLN A 50 -0.42 17.14 -20.52
N GLU A 51 0.38 16.21 -21.06
CA GLU A 51 0.73 16.20 -22.49
C GLU A 51 -0.42 15.81 -23.42
N ASP A 52 -1.43 15.07 -22.92
CA ASP A 52 -2.64 14.75 -23.71
C ASP A 52 -3.67 15.93 -23.81
N GLU A 53 -3.46 17.05 -23.12
CA GLU A 53 -4.34 18.24 -23.23
C GLU A 53 -3.89 19.28 -24.26
N GLN A 54 -2.83 19.04 -25.05
CA GLN A 54 -2.45 19.89 -26.18
C GLN A 54 -2.93 19.30 -27.51
N GLU A 55 -4.23 19.05 -27.65
CA GLU A 55 -4.86 18.96 -28.96
C GLU A 55 -5.30 20.36 -29.42
N GLU A 56 -4.80 20.71 -30.61
CA GLU A 56 -5.00 21.93 -31.34
C GLU A 56 -6.46 22.40 -31.36
N GLU A 57 -6.69 23.67 -31.05
CA GLU A 57 -7.92 24.39 -31.42
C GLU A 57 -8.10 24.38 -32.95
N ALA A 58 -8.86 23.43 -33.45
CA ALA A 58 -9.40 23.48 -34.80
C ALA A 58 -10.61 24.43 -34.81
N PRO A 59 -10.78 25.24 -35.89
CA PRO A 59 -11.80 26.29 -35.96
C PRO A 59 -13.21 25.71 -35.82
N GLU A 60 -14.04 26.38 -35.03
CA GLU A 60 -15.44 26.06 -34.80
C GLU A 60 -16.21 25.87 -36.09
N GLN A 61 -16.51 24.62 -36.44
CA GLN A 61 -17.62 24.31 -37.33
C GLN A 61 -18.91 24.22 -36.56
N PRO A 62 -20.05 24.68 -37.07
CA PRO A 62 -21.32 24.67 -36.32
C PRO A 62 -21.72 23.24 -36.04
N ILE A 63 -21.99 22.97 -34.78
CA ILE A 63 -22.42 21.67 -34.25
C ILE A 63 -23.59 21.15 -35.08
N PRO A 64 -23.50 19.99 -35.77
CA PRO A 64 -24.63 19.43 -36.46
C PRO A 64 -25.72 19.13 -35.44
N LYS A 65 -26.92 19.62 -35.67
CA LYS A 65 -28.12 19.27 -34.89
C LYS A 65 -28.12 17.75 -34.74
N VAL A 66 -27.99 17.31 -33.47
CA VAL A 66 -28.13 15.93 -33.10
C VAL A 66 -29.45 15.42 -33.71
N GLN A 67 -29.34 14.61 -34.73
CA GLN A 67 -30.49 13.88 -35.24
C GLN A 67 -31.10 13.13 -34.06
N ARG A 68 -32.38 13.35 -33.84
CA ARG A 68 -33.20 12.51 -32.98
C ARG A 68 -32.95 11.06 -33.45
N VAL A 69 -32.15 10.35 -32.64
CA VAL A 69 -32.10 8.90 -32.76
C VAL A 69 -33.49 8.43 -32.35
N ASN A 70 -34.32 8.13 -33.36
CA ASN A 70 -35.53 7.38 -33.12
C ASN A 70 -35.12 6.04 -32.54
N PHE A 71 -35.42 5.84 -31.25
CA PHE A 71 -35.32 4.56 -30.56
C PHE A 71 -36.39 3.59 -31.14
N ALA A 72 -36.23 3.19 -32.38
CA ALA A 72 -37.06 2.21 -33.07
C ALA A 72 -36.20 1.02 -33.51
N ASP A 73 -35.24 0.61 -32.63
CA ASP A 73 -34.58 -0.68 -32.80
C ASP A 73 -34.28 -1.28 -31.43
N THR A 74 -35.37 -1.41 -30.65
CA THR A 74 -35.38 -2.25 -29.47
C THR A 74 -35.79 -3.63 -29.88
N SER A 75 -34.84 -4.52 -30.09
CA SER A 75 -35.07 -5.95 -29.89
C SER A 75 -35.70 -6.05 -28.49
N VAL A 76 -36.98 -6.43 -28.44
CA VAL A 76 -37.76 -6.53 -27.20
C VAL A 76 -37.07 -7.58 -26.32
N LEU A 77 -36.37 -7.12 -25.31
CA LEU A 77 -35.74 -8.00 -24.32
C LEU A 77 -36.89 -8.68 -23.57
N ILE A 78 -37.14 -9.95 -23.89
CA ILE A 78 -38.16 -10.76 -23.21
C ILE A 78 -37.56 -11.11 -21.84
N VAL A 79 -38.08 -10.46 -20.80
CA VAL A 79 -37.67 -10.72 -19.42
C VAL A 79 -38.61 -11.75 -18.77
N GLU A 80 -38.04 -12.70 -18.03
CA GLU A 80 -38.81 -13.63 -17.21
C GLU A 80 -39.55 -12.87 -16.11
N ARG A 81 -40.86 -13.03 -16.05
CA ARG A 81 -41.73 -12.27 -15.15
C ARG A 81 -41.87 -12.90 -13.75
N ASP A 82 -41.82 -14.26 -13.69
CA ASP A 82 -41.91 -14.95 -12.38
C ASP A 82 -40.67 -14.65 -11.54
N PRO A 83 -40.82 -13.99 -10.37
CA PRO A 83 -39.69 -13.66 -9.52
C PRO A 83 -38.89 -14.89 -9.03
N GLY A 84 -39.47 -16.06 -9.06
CA GLY A 84 -38.81 -17.32 -8.68
C GLY A 84 -37.93 -17.95 -9.76
N LEU A 85 -38.10 -17.50 -11.03
CA LEU A 85 -37.40 -18.06 -12.20
C LEU A 85 -36.42 -17.07 -12.81
N ARG A 86 -36.52 -15.78 -12.51
CA ARG A 86 -35.68 -14.74 -13.09
C ARG A 86 -34.26 -14.76 -12.54
N CYS A 87 -33.28 -14.50 -13.42
CA CYS A 87 -31.89 -14.30 -13.03
C CYS A 87 -31.71 -12.99 -12.23
N GLN A 88 -30.78 -12.97 -11.31
CA GLN A 88 -30.42 -11.77 -10.55
C GLN A 88 -29.82 -10.71 -11.47
N ILE A 89 -30.09 -9.42 -11.24
CA ILE A 89 -29.57 -8.34 -12.09
C ILE A 89 -28.06 -8.37 -12.21
N ARG A 90 -27.35 -8.70 -11.13
CA ARG A 90 -25.89 -8.81 -11.08
C ARG A 90 -25.29 -9.93 -11.95
N THR A 91 -26.08 -10.92 -12.37
CA THR A 91 -25.61 -12.00 -13.25
C THR A 91 -25.61 -11.61 -14.71
N TYR A 92 -26.21 -10.48 -15.06
CA TYR A 92 -26.14 -9.94 -16.42
C TYR A 92 -24.85 -9.14 -16.61
N PRO A 93 -24.27 -9.15 -17.83
CA PRO A 93 -23.12 -8.32 -18.16
C PRO A 93 -23.37 -6.85 -17.79
N PRO A 94 -22.39 -6.12 -17.23
CA PRO A 94 -22.54 -4.75 -16.74
C PRO A 94 -23.18 -3.79 -17.76
N ASP A 95 -22.79 -3.90 -19.03
CA ASP A 95 -23.33 -3.15 -20.17
C ASP A 95 -24.82 -3.41 -20.42
N LYS A 96 -25.35 -4.56 -20.01
CA LYS A 96 -26.74 -4.98 -20.21
C LYS A 96 -27.62 -4.77 -18.97
N GLN A 97 -27.04 -4.58 -17.78
CA GLN A 97 -27.80 -4.48 -16.53
C GLN A 97 -28.83 -3.35 -16.58
N GLU A 98 -28.44 -2.17 -17.04
CA GLU A 98 -29.34 -1.03 -17.14
C GLU A 98 -30.50 -1.29 -18.09
N GLN A 99 -30.25 -1.91 -19.24
CA GLN A 99 -31.28 -2.28 -20.19
C GLN A 99 -32.27 -3.28 -19.60
N VAL A 100 -31.77 -4.27 -18.87
CA VAL A 100 -32.59 -5.26 -18.15
C VAL A 100 -33.40 -4.59 -17.04
N ILE A 101 -32.81 -3.70 -16.23
CA ILE A 101 -33.52 -2.93 -15.20
C ILE A 101 -34.67 -2.14 -15.87
N ARG A 102 -34.39 -1.38 -16.91
CA ARG A 102 -35.40 -0.61 -17.65
C ARG A 102 -36.51 -1.50 -18.23
N ALA A 103 -36.16 -2.68 -18.71
CA ALA A 103 -37.14 -3.65 -19.22
C ALA A 103 -38.07 -4.15 -18.11
N TYR A 104 -37.55 -4.51 -16.95
CA TYR A 104 -38.37 -4.87 -15.77
C TYR A 104 -39.24 -3.69 -15.29
N MET A 105 -38.69 -2.48 -15.22
CA MET A 105 -39.41 -1.28 -14.78
C MET A 105 -40.61 -0.95 -15.71
N LYS A 106 -40.46 -1.19 -17.02
CA LYS A 106 -41.56 -1.00 -17.99
C LYS A 106 -42.77 -1.87 -17.66
N HIS A 107 -42.53 -3.09 -17.14
CA HIS A 107 -43.57 -4.04 -16.77
C HIS A 107 -44.07 -3.86 -15.33
N GLY A 108 -43.26 -3.28 -14.46
CA GLY A 108 -43.54 -3.11 -13.01
C GLY A 108 -43.58 -4.42 -12.23
N PRO A 109 -43.92 -4.39 -10.94
CA PRO A 109 -44.00 -5.58 -10.09
C PRO A 109 -44.95 -6.66 -10.61
N TYR A 110 -44.57 -7.91 -10.43
CA TYR A 110 -45.37 -9.05 -10.91
C TYR A 110 -46.47 -9.42 -9.90
N HIS A 111 -47.65 -8.88 -10.09
CA HIS A 111 -48.85 -9.14 -9.29
C HIS A 111 -49.64 -10.32 -9.92
N PHE A 112 -49.24 -11.56 -9.62
CA PHE A 112 -49.93 -12.75 -10.09
C PHE A 112 -51.21 -12.94 -9.24
N LEU A 113 -52.39 -12.70 -9.86
CA LEU A 113 -53.68 -12.86 -9.21
C LEU A 113 -54.18 -14.28 -9.39
N LYS A 114 -54.63 -14.90 -8.28
CA LYS A 114 -55.19 -16.24 -8.26
C LYS A 114 -56.34 -16.25 -7.26
N ASP A 115 -57.40 -16.97 -7.59
CA ASP A 115 -58.61 -17.07 -6.71
C ASP A 115 -58.25 -17.76 -5.38
N VAL A 116 -57.48 -18.80 -5.45
CA VAL A 116 -57.00 -19.53 -4.26
C VAL A 116 -55.49 -19.81 -4.36
N TYR A 117 -54.68 -19.23 -3.48
CA TYR A 117 -53.27 -19.49 -3.37
C TYR A 117 -53.00 -20.81 -2.61
N PRO A 118 -51.88 -21.49 -2.87
CA PRO A 118 -51.46 -22.68 -2.16
C PRO A 118 -51.49 -22.51 -0.65
N SER A 119 -51.90 -23.50 0.07
CA SER A 119 -51.89 -23.47 1.54
C SER A 119 -50.64 -24.13 2.10
N SER A 120 -49.99 -23.48 3.06
CA SER A 120 -48.84 -24.00 3.81
C SER A 120 -49.12 -24.03 5.30
N GLY A 121 -48.47 -24.96 6.05
CA GLY A 121 -48.61 -25.15 7.49
C GLY A 121 -49.44 -26.38 7.85
N SER A 122 -49.85 -26.51 9.14
CA SER A 122 -50.61 -27.66 9.59
C SER A 122 -52.06 -27.61 9.08
N GLU A 123 -52.68 -28.77 8.87
CA GLU A 123 -54.05 -28.90 8.40
C GLU A 123 -55.07 -28.15 9.28
N LYS A 124 -54.77 -28.03 10.58
CA LYS A 124 -55.66 -27.32 11.53
C LYS A 124 -55.60 -25.78 11.39
N HIS A 125 -54.53 -25.23 10.83
CA HIS A 125 -54.36 -23.77 10.68
C HIS A 125 -53.63 -23.42 9.38
N PRO A 126 -54.23 -23.68 8.19
CA PRO A 126 -53.61 -23.42 6.90
C PRO A 126 -53.37 -21.92 6.70
N ARG A 127 -52.21 -21.59 6.20
CA ARG A 127 -51.82 -20.20 5.85
C ARG A 127 -51.53 -20.12 4.37
N ARG A 128 -51.88 -19.02 3.77
CA ARG A 128 -51.65 -18.82 2.32
C ARG A 128 -51.34 -17.33 2.02
N PHE A 129 -50.77 -17.07 0.88
CA PHE A 129 -50.62 -15.70 0.36
C PHE A 129 -52.05 -15.10 0.17
N ARG A 130 -52.15 -13.78 0.24
CA ARG A 130 -53.41 -13.05 0.04
C ARG A 130 -53.20 -11.93 -0.97
N SER A 131 -54.02 -11.87 -2.02
CA SER A 131 -53.96 -10.84 -3.07
C SER A 131 -54.10 -9.40 -2.56
N GLN A 132 -54.83 -9.23 -1.43
CA GLN A 132 -54.94 -7.92 -0.76
C GLN A 132 -53.60 -7.32 -0.31
N TRP A 133 -52.57 -8.13 -0.16
CA TRP A 133 -51.25 -7.65 0.23
C TRP A 133 -50.57 -6.84 -0.87
N PHE A 134 -50.88 -7.04 -2.14
CA PHE A 134 -50.38 -6.21 -3.23
C PHE A 134 -50.83 -4.75 -3.10
N SER A 135 -52.09 -4.49 -2.67
CA SER A 135 -52.59 -3.14 -2.41
C SER A 135 -51.94 -2.49 -1.20
N SER A 136 -51.61 -3.30 -0.15
CA SER A 136 -50.96 -2.81 1.05
C SER A 136 -49.46 -2.60 0.92
N PHE A 137 -48.80 -3.33 -0.03
CA PHE A 137 -47.39 -3.30 -0.26
C PHE A 137 -47.11 -3.27 -1.77
N PRO A 138 -47.10 -2.09 -2.40
CA PRO A 138 -46.95 -1.94 -3.85
C PRO A 138 -45.64 -2.51 -4.44
N TRP A 139 -44.63 -2.70 -3.59
CA TRP A 139 -43.32 -3.30 -3.94
C TRP A 139 -43.35 -4.83 -4.03
N LEU A 140 -44.45 -5.45 -3.55
CA LEU A 140 -44.56 -6.88 -3.38
C LEU A 140 -44.77 -7.61 -4.71
N GLU A 141 -44.10 -8.70 -4.92
CA GLU A 141 -44.29 -9.64 -6.00
C GLU A 141 -44.57 -11.04 -5.46
N TYR A 142 -45.26 -11.87 -6.27
CA TYR A 142 -45.52 -13.24 -5.91
C TYR A 142 -45.09 -14.19 -7.04
N SER A 143 -44.30 -15.20 -6.69
CA SER A 143 -43.91 -16.30 -7.59
C SER A 143 -44.93 -17.46 -7.48
N PRO A 144 -45.67 -17.77 -8.52
CA PRO A 144 -46.53 -18.94 -8.54
C PRO A 144 -45.76 -20.26 -8.56
N THR A 145 -44.54 -20.27 -9.12
CA THR A 145 -43.66 -21.45 -9.19
C THR A 145 -43.09 -21.83 -7.86
N LEU A 146 -42.66 -20.86 -7.02
CA LEU A 146 -42.06 -21.13 -5.74
C LEU A 146 -43.01 -20.98 -4.54
N ASP A 147 -44.23 -20.55 -4.73
CA ASP A 147 -45.17 -20.12 -3.67
C ASP A 147 -44.49 -19.17 -2.68
N ALA A 148 -43.90 -18.09 -3.16
CA ALA A 148 -43.06 -17.23 -2.40
C ALA A 148 -43.26 -15.74 -2.77
N ALA A 149 -43.04 -14.86 -1.80
CA ALA A 149 -43.09 -13.40 -1.98
C ALA A 149 -41.69 -12.82 -2.17
N PHE A 150 -41.56 -11.84 -3.04
CA PHE A 150 -40.34 -11.13 -3.41
C PHE A 150 -40.56 -9.62 -3.34
N CYS A 151 -39.44 -8.88 -3.38
CA CYS A 151 -39.45 -7.42 -3.39
C CYS A 151 -38.89 -6.88 -4.71
N PHE A 152 -39.69 -6.20 -5.48
CA PHE A 152 -39.34 -5.68 -6.80
C PHE A 152 -38.23 -4.61 -6.75
N PRO A 153 -38.30 -3.53 -5.95
CA PRO A 153 -37.22 -2.55 -5.88
C PRO A 153 -35.91 -3.14 -5.39
N CYS A 154 -35.95 -4.03 -4.37
CA CYS A 154 -34.75 -4.68 -3.87
C CYS A 154 -34.13 -5.64 -4.91
N PHE A 155 -34.94 -6.32 -5.70
CA PHE A 155 -34.42 -7.13 -6.81
C PHE A 155 -33.64 -6.26 -7.83
N LEU A 156 -34.13 -5.08 -8.13
CA LEU A 156 -33.51 -4.20 -9.13
C LEU A 156 -32.24 -3.48 -8.61
N PHE A 157 -32.24 -3.06 -7.32
CA PHE A 157 -31.26 -2.08 -6.81
C PHE A 157 -30.58 -2.45 -5.51
N ALA A 158 -30.87 -3.63 -4.89
CA ALA A 158 -30.17 -4.02 -3.69
C ALA A 158 -28.70 -4.34 -4.02
N LYS A 159 -27.79 -3.60 -3.39
CA LYS A 159 -26.38 -4.00 -3.35
C LYS A 159 -26.26 -5.30 -2.55
N LYS A 160 -25.27 -6.17 -2.90
CA LYS A 160 -25.02 -7.42 -2.18
C LYS A 160 -24.88 -7.11 -0.69
N PRO A 161 -25.71 -7.70 0.19
CA PRO A 161 -25.65 -7.34 1.60
C PRO A 161 -24.39 -7.92 2.24
N VAL A 162 -23.59 -7.04 2.85
CA VAL A 162 -22.46 -7.45 3.67
C VAL A 162 -23.00 -7.87 5.05
N GLY A 163 -22.89 -9.15 5.37
CA GLY A 163 -22.88 -9.62 6.74
C GLY A 163 -24.18 -9.73 7.54
N LYS A 164 -25.40 -9.61 6.94
CA LYS A 164 -26.65 -9.87 7.69
C LYS A 164 -27.42 -11.07 7.15
N ALA A 165 -27.50 -12.13 7.94
CA ALA A 165 -28.37 -13.28 7.66
C ALA A 165 -29.85 -12.81 7.49
N GLY A 166 -30.50 -13.18 6.38
CA GLY A 166 -31.93 -12.88 6.12
C GLY A 166 -32.22 -11.84 5.07
N SER A 167 -31.23 -11.10 4.54
CA SER A 167 -31.42 -10.08 3.50
C SER A 167 -31.77 -10.64 2.12
N GLU A 168 -31.38 -11.86 1.79
CA GLU A 168 -31.64 -12.53 0.52
C GLU A 168 -33.05 -13.14 0.40
N VAL A 169 -33.82 -13.16 1.49
CA VAL A 169 -35.13 -13.81 1.52
C VAL A 169 -36.12 -13.14 0.55
N PHE A 170 -36.06 -11.81 0.39
CA PHE A 170 -36.96 -11.09 -0.50
C PHE A 170 -36.37 -10.81 -1.89
N THR A 171 -35.11 -11.17 -2.14
CA THR A 171 -34.46 -10.94 -3.45
C THR A 171 -34.15 -12.22 -4.20
N GLU A 172 -33.76 -13.28 -3.51
CA GLU A 172 -33.28 -14.54 -4.12
C GLU A 172 -34.07 -15.78 -3.69
N LYS A 173 -34.25 -16.00 -2.36
CA LYS A 173 -34.80 -17.23 -1.83
C LYS A 173 -36.32 -17.30 -1.85
N GLY A 174 -36.97 -16.15 -1.82
CA GLY A 174 -38.42 -16.01 -1.70
C GLY A 174 -38.92 -16.22 -0.27
N PHE A 175 -39.77 -15.34 0.20
CA PHE A 175 -40.38 -15.39 1.54
C PHE A 175 -41.62 -16.29 1.50
N LYS A 176 -41.66 -17.36 2.33
CA LYS A 176 -42.74 -18.38 2.36
C LYS A 176 -43.48 -18.43 3.70
N ASN A 177 -43.08 -17.68 4.73
CA ASN A 177 -43.67 -17.82 6.07
C ASN A 177 -44.89 -16.91 6.27
N TRP A 178 -46.01 -17.32 5.71
CA TRP A 178 -47.25 -16.55 5.78
C TRP A 178 -47.80 -16.32 7.21
N LYS A 179 -47.33 -17.13 8.20
CA LYS A 179 -47.69 -16.92 9.62
C LYS A 179 -47.09 -15.63 10.20
N LYS A 180 -45.95 -15.18 9.65
CA LYS A 180 -45.25 -13.96 10.08
C LYS A 180 -45.78 -12.70 9.41
N VAL A 181 -46.77 -12.81 8.50
CA VAL A 181 -47.43 -11.65 7.90
C VAL A 181 -48.69 -11.35 8.72
N LYS A 182 -48.51 -10.58 9.81
CA LYS A 182 -49.56 -10.20 10.77
C LYS A 182 -49.80 -8.68 10.77
N ASN A 183 -50.94 -8.23 11.28
CA ASN A 183 -51.14 -6.83 11.58
C ASN A 183 -50.29 -6.46 12.81
N GLY A 184 -49.52 -5.37 12.74
CA GLY A 184 -48.66 -4.90 13.84
C GLY A 184 -47.19 -4.71 13.47
N LYS A 185 -46.36 -4.42 14.48
CA LYS A 185 -44.94 -4.11 14.33
C LYS A 185 -44.13 -5.35 13.90
N ASP A 186 -44.57 -6.55 14.29
CA ASP A 186 -43.87 -7.82 14.00
C ASP A 186 -44.18 -8.41 12.61
N CYS A 187 -44.76 -7.64 11.71
CA CYS A 187 -45.03 -8.06 10.33
C CYS A 187 -43.70 -8.14 9.54
N SER A 188 -43.38 -9.33 9.02
CA SER A 188 -42.16 -9.53 8.23
C SER A 188 -42.04 -8.61 7.01
N PHE A 189 -43.14 -8.22 6.39
CA PHE A 189 -43.14 -7.25 5.30
C PHE A 189 -42.79 -5.82 5.79
N LYS A 190 -43.28 -5.41 6.96
CA LYS A 190 -42.93 -4.11 7.56
C LYS A 190 -41.48 -4.12 8.06
N THR A 191 -41.02 -5.25 8.61
CA THR A 191 -39.63 -5.42 9.05
C THR A 191 -38.68 -5.33 7.85
N HIS A 192 -39.03 -5.92 6.69
CA HIS A 192 -38.25 -5.78 5.46
C HIS A 192 -38.19 -4.33 4.97
N MET A 193 -39.31 -3.61 5.02
CA MET A 193 -39.33 -2.18 4.65
C MET A 193 -38.37 -1.34 5.52
N GLY A 194 -38.32 -1.64 6.84
CA GLY A 194 -37.47 -0.95 7.79
C GLY A 194 -37.76 0.55 7.90
N GLU A 195 -36.82 1.27 8.51
CA GLU A 195 -36.89 2.74 8.64
C GLU A 195 -36.22 3.42 7.44
N SER A 196 -36.22 4.77 7.40
CA SER A 196 -35.78 5.60 6.27
C SER A 196 -34.36 5.36 5.78
N GLY A 197 -33.47 4.72 6.57
CA GLY A 197 -32.12 4.34 6.21
C GLY A 197 -31.95 2.87 5.79
N SER A 198 -33.05 2.11 5.65
CA SER A 198 -32.95 0.69 5.30
C SER A 198 -32.57 0.45 3.84
N ALA A 199 -31.98 -0.72 3.56
CA ALA A 199 -31.66 -1.14 2.19
C ALA A 199 -32.88 -1.16 1.26
N HIS A 200 -34.06 -1.51 1.80
CA HIS A 200 -35.32 -1.44 1.05
C HIS A 200 -35.67 -0.02 0.64
N GLN A 201 -35.59 0.94 1.58
CA GLN A 201 -35.89 2.35 1.30
C GLN A 201 -34.90 2.97 0.31
N TYR A 202 -33.62 2.56 0.37
CA TYR A 202 -32.64 2.94 -0.63
C TYR A 202 -33.05 2.42 -2.03
N SER A 203 -33.42 1.15 -2.14
CA SER A 203 -33.84 0.54 -3.40
C SER A 203 -35.12 1.20 -3.95
N VAL A 204 -36.06 1.58 -3.09
CA VAL A 204 -37.26 2.33 -3.46
C VAL A 204 -36.90 3.72 -3.99
N LYS A 205 -35.98 4.43 -3.33
CA LYS A 205 -35.49 5.72 -3.84
C LYS A 205 -34.84 5.61 -5.21
N CYS A 206 -34.00 4.59 -5.43
CA CYS A 206 -33.40 4.34 -6.73
C CYS A 206 -34.46 4.05 -7.81
N TYR A 207 -35.48 3.25 -7.46
CA TYR A 207 -36.60 2.94 -8.36
C TYR A 207 -37.40 4.20 -8.71
N ASP A 208 -37.75 5.02 -7.71
CA ASP A 208 -38.52 6.25 -7.90
C ASP A 208 -37.72 7.31 -8.69
N ASN A 209 -36.44 7.45 -8.40
CA ASN A 209 -35.52 8.33 -9.14
C ASN A 209 -35.46 7.92 -10.63
N LEU A 210 -35.26 6.63 -10.92
CA LEU A 210 -35.21 6.16 -12.30
C LEU A 210 -36.57 6.25 -13.04
N LYS A 211 -37.67 6.15 -12.30
CA LYS A 211 -39.05 6.29 -12.82
C LYS A 211 -39.41 7.75 -13.11
N ASN A 212 -38.90 8.67 -12.30
CA ASN A 212 -39.21 10.08 -12.40
C ASN A 212 -38.29 10.79 -13.41
N ARG A 213 -38.68 10.81 -14.66
CA ARG A 213 -37.97 11.49 -15.78
C ARG A 213 -37.71 12.97 -15.51
N LEU A 214 -38.48 13.64 -14.65
CA LEU A 214 -38.26 15.05 -14.29
C LEU A 214 -37.01 15.24 -13.39
N CYS A 215 -36.57 14.19 -12.72
CA CYS A 215 -35.33 14.20 -11.90
C CYS A 215 -34.09 13.77 -12.71
N HIS A 216 -34.26 13.36 -13.96
CA HIS A 216 -33.12 13.04 -14.83
C HIS A 216 -32.43 14.33 -15.27
N ILE A 217 -31.12 14.28 -15.44
CA ILE A 217 -30.29 15.42 -15.82
C ILE A 217 -30.74 16.05 -17.13
N GLU A 218 -31.18 15.23 -18.13
CA GLU A 218 -31.60 15.70 -19.45
C GLU A 218 -32.76 16.75 -19.41
N PRO A 219 -33.92 16.53 -18.72
CA PRO A 219 -34.97 17.54 -18.68
C PRO A 219 -34.61 18.77 -17.87
N VAL A 220 -33.71 18.63 -16.89
CA VAL A 220 -33.22 19.78 -16.09
C VAL A 220 -32.25 20.63 -16.91
N MET A 221 -31.38 19.99 -17.73
CA MET A 221 -30.46 20.69 -18.64
C MET A 221 -31.19 21.43 -19.76
N GLU A 222 -32.28 20.86 -20.31
CA GLU A 222 -33.10 21.53 -21.36
C GLU A 222 -33.80 22.80 -20.86
N LYS A 223 -33.94 22.96 -19.55
CA LYS A 223 -34.59 24.16 -18.93
C LYS A 223 -33.62 25.25 -18.47
N GLN A 224 -32.30 24.96 -18.50
CA GLN A 224 -31.29 25.93 -18.07
C GLN A 224 -30.85 26.84 -19.23
N THR A 225 -30.65 28.13 -18.93
CA THR A 225 -30.02 29.04 -19.91
C THR A 225 -28.56 28.67 -20.11
N ASN A 226 -27.97 28.99 -21.27
CA ASN A 226 -26.56 28.74 -21.56
C ASN A 226 -25.63 29.31 -20.47
N GLU A 227 -25.95 30.50 -19.95
CA GLU A 227 -25.18 31.12 -18.86
C GLU A 227 -25.22 30.31 -17.57
N GLN A 228 -26.39 29.72 -17.24
CA GLN A 228 -26.53 28.85 -16.06
C GLN A 228 -25.73 27.56 -16.24
N VAL A 229 -25.70 26.99 -17.45
CA VAL A 229 -24.93 25.79 -17.76
C VAL A 229 -23.44 26.07 -17.63
N VAL A 230 -22.94 27.17 -18.18
CA VAL A 230 -21.53 27.61 -18.07
C VAL A 230 -21.16 27.83 -16.60
N GLY A 231 -21.97 28.59 -15.84
CA GLY A 231 -21.75 28.82 -14.42
C GLY A 231 -21.74 27.53 -13.57
N ASN A 232 -22.63 26.58 -13.88
CA ASN A 232 -22.65 25.28 -13.20
C ASN A 232 -21.40 24.44 -13.52
N ARG A 233 -20.96 24.44 -14.77
CA ARG A 233 -19.71 23.74 -15.18
C ARG A 233 -18.50 24.35 -14.50
N LEU A 234 -18.35 25.68 -14.49
CA LEU A 234 -17.26 26.35 -13.83
C LEU A 234 -17.19 26.02 -12.34
N ARG A 235 -18.32 26.06 -11.66
CA ARG A 235 -18.43 25.69 -10.23
C ARG A 235 -18.04 24.24 -9.98
N LEU A 236 -18.56 23.32 -10.79
CA LEU A 236 -18.23 21.89 -10.67
C LEU A 236 -16.75 21.64 -10.97
N ARG A 237 -16.20 22.26 -12.00
CA ARG A 237 -14.78 22.20 -12.34
C ARG A 237 -13.90 22.65 -11.16
N THR A 238 -14.20 23.81 -10.58
CA THR A 238 -13.48 24.31 -9.39
C THR A 238 -13.54 23.30 -8.25
N THR A 239 -14.71 22.68 -8.00
CA THR A 239 -14.84 21.63 -6.98
C THR A 239 -13.95 20.42 -7.30
N ILE A 240 -13.97 19.93 -8.54
CA ILE A 240 -13.16 18.79 -8.98
C ILE A 240 -11.66 19.12 -8.83
N ASP A 241 -11.20 20.27 -9.27
CA ASP A 241 -9.81 20.70 -9.19
C ASP A 241 -9.31 20.75 -7.75
N VAL A 242 -10.13 21.27 -6.84
CA VAL A 242 -9.81 21.33 -5.40
C VAL A 242 -9.76 19.92 -4.79
N VAL A 243 -10.76 19.06 -5.12
CA VAL A 243 -10.78 17.66 -4.66
C VAL A 243 -9.53 16.92 -5.14
N ARG A 244 -9.21 17.04 -6.43
CA ARG A 244 -8.03 16.42 -7.05
C ARG A 244 -6.74 16.88 -6.38
N TRP A 245 -6.57 18.17 -6.18
CA TRP A 245 -5.38 18.73 -5.55
C TRP A 245 -5.22 18.25 -4.10
N LEU A 246 -6.28 18.31 -3.30
CA LEU A 246 -6.25 17.86 -1.90
C LEU A 246 -5.97 16.36 -1.78
N ALA A 247 -6.57 15.55 -2.66
CA ALA A 247 -6.33 14.12 -2.71
C ALA A 247 -4.86 13.82 -3.06
N PHE A 248 -4.33 14.52 -4.06
CA PHE A 248 -2.95 14.38 -4.50
C PHE A 248 -1.94 14.77 -3.41
N GLN A 249 -2.23 15.85 -2.67
CA GLN A 249 -1.38 16.28 -1.56
C GLN A 249 -1.60 15.48 -0.27
N ALA A 250 -2.51 14.48 -0.28
CA ALA A 250 -2.92 13.73 0.90
C ALA A 250 -3.37 14.66 2.08
N CYS A 251 -4.04 15.76 1.74
CA CYS A 251 -4.54 16.72 2.71
C CYS A 251 -5.97 16.37 3.15
N PRO A 252 -6.32 16.50 4.44
CA PRO A 252 -7.69 16.34 4.89
C PRO A 252 -8.58 17.40 4.26
N PHE A 253 -9.80 17.03 3.86
CA PHE A 253 -10.75 17.93 3.22
C PHE A 253 -11.43 18.85 4.23
N ARG A 254 -11.82 18.28 5.37
CA ARG A 254 -12.71 18.94 6.35
C ARG A 254 -11.93 19.67 7.44
N GLY A 255 -12.57 20.69 8.02
CA GLY A 255 -12.12 21.35 9.24
C GLY A 255 -12.85 20.83 10.49
N HIS A 256 -12.40 21.23 11.64
CA HIS A 256 -13.08 20.94 12.91
C HIS A 256 -14.44 21.64 13.02
N ASP A 257 -14.55 22.82 12.43
CA ASP A 257 -15.77 23.64 12.40
C ASP A 257 -15.95 24.24 11.00
N GLU A 258 -16.90 23.70 10.24
CA GLU A 258 -17.27 24.18 8.88
C GLU A 258 -18.39 25.24 8.90
N SER A 259 -18.80 25.71 10.08
CA SER A 259 -19.85 26.73 10.20
C SER A 259 -19.44 28.07 9.58
N ALA A 260 -20.42 28.88 9.16
CA ALA A 260 -20.18 30.19 8.56
C ALA A 260 -19.43 31.18 9.47
N LYS A 261 -19.38 30.89 10.77
CA LYS A 261 -18.71 31.73 11.79
C LYS A 261 -17.25 31.29 12.00
N SER A 262 -16.84 30.13 11.49
CA SER A 262 -15.49 29.63 11.63
C SER A 262 -14.51 30.49 10.81
N LEU A 263 -13.37 30.82 11.41
CA LEU A 263 -12.26 31.51 10.73
C LEU A 263 -11.49 30.58 9.80
N ASN A 264 -11.61 29.25 9.98
CA ASN A 264 -11.03 28.20 9.14
C ASN A 264 -12.03 27.06 9.00
N GLN A 265 -12.70 27.00 7.86
CA GLN A 265 -13.73 26.00 7.56
C GLN A 265 -13.17 24.67 7.02
N GLY A 266 -11.84 24.51 6.99
CA GLY A 266 -11.15 23.33 6.46
C GLY A 266 -10.60 23.50 5.05
N ASN A 267 -9.67 22.65 4.69
CA ASN A 267 -8.85 22.84 3.49
C ASN A 267 -9.68 22.94 2.20
N PHE A 268 -10.75 22.16 2.08
CA PHE A 268 -11.58 22.19 0.89
C PHE A 268 -12.27 23.58 0.70
N LEU A 269 -12.97 24.07 1.70
CA LEU A 269 -13.66 25.36 1.61
C LEU A 269 -12.68 26.53 1.51
N GLU A 270 -11.57 26.48 2.24
CA GLU A 270 -10.54 27.53 2.19
C GLU A 270 -9.84 27.56 0.83
N MET A 271 -9.62 26.42 0.18
CA MET A 271 -9.04 26.36 -1.16
C MET A 271 -10.01 26.91 -2.22
N VAL A 272 -11.32 26.59 -2.12
CA VAL A 272 -12.33 27.22 -3.00
C VAL A 272 -12.35 28.74 -2.82
N LYS A 273 -12.26 29.25 -1.57
CA LYS A 273 -12.15 30.70 -1.29
C LYS A 273 -10.87 31.30 -1.88
N LEU A 274 -9.74 30.57 -1.79
CA LEU A 274 -8.47 31.01 -2.35
C LEU A 274 -8.58 31.20 -3.86
N ILE A 275 -9.07 30.19 -4.61
CA ILE A 275 -9.28 30.29 -6.05
C ILE A 275 -10.22 31.46 -6.38
N ALA A 276 -11.35 31.59 -5.67
CA ALA A 276 -12.30 32.69 -5.85
C ALA A 276 -11.71 34.08 -5.53
N SER A 277 -10.61 34.15 -4.79
CA SER A 277 -9.94 35.43 -4.51
C SER A 277 -9.08 35.94 -5.68
N TYR A 278 -8.68 35.05 -6.59
CA TYR A 278 -7.87 35.36 -7.77
C TYR A 278 -8.67 35.37 -9.08
N ASP A 279 -9.83 34.67 -9.10
CA ASP A 279 -10.66 34.50 -10.28
C ASP A 279 -12.08 35.04 -10.02
N GLU A 280 -12.41 36.19 -10.63
CA GLU A 280 -13.73 36.83 -10.45
C GLU A 280 -14.87 36.02 -11.10
N GLU A 281 -14.63 35.22 -12.15
CA GLU A 281 -15.64 34.37 -12.75
C GLU A 281 -15.97 33.22 -11.80
N VAL A 282 -14.96 32.58 -11.21
CA VAL A 282 -15.16 31.58 -10.15
C VAL A 282 -15.87 32.19 -8.95
N LYS A 283 -15.45 33.37 -8.49
CA LYS A 283 -16.05 34.05 -7.35
C LYS A 283 -17.54 34.31 -7.56
N ALA A 284 -17.94 34.70 -8.77
CA ALA A 284 -19.32 34.97 -9.10
C ALA A 284 -20.26 33.75 -8.99
N VAL A 285 -19.71 32.53 -9.05
CA VAL A 285 -20.51 31.30 -9.11
C VAL A 285 -20.36 30.33 -7.92
N VAL A 286 -19.36 30.51 -7.03
CA VAL A 286 -19.09 29.57 -5.93
C VAL A 286 -19.60 30.08 -4.57
N LEU A 287 -19.61 29.20 -3.58
CA LEU A 287 -19.90 29.46 -2.15
C LEU A 287 -21.23 30.21 -1.91
N SER A 288 -21.16 31.46 -1.43
CA SER A 288 -22.34 32.27 -1.15
C SER A 288 -23.08 32.68 -2.42
N ASN A 289 -22.37 32.79 -3.55
CA ASN A 289 -22.93 33.18 -4.84
C ASN A 289 -23.55 32.01 -5.61
N ALA A 290 -23.29 30.78 -5.12
CA ALA A 290 -23.85 29.57 -5.71
C ALA A 290 -25.35 29.41 -5.36
N PRO A 291 -26.18 28.88 -6.28
CA PRO A 291 -27.53 28.44 -5.94
C PRO A 291 -27.53 27.45 -4.78
N GLN A 292 -28.53 27.57 -3.87
CA GLN A 292 -28.54 26.76 -2.64
C GLN A 292 -28.54 25.24 -2.88
N ASN A 293 -29.15 24.79 -3.98
CA ASN A 293 -29.30 23.40 -4.38
C ASN A 293 -28.16 22.88 -5.28
N ALA A 294 -27.19 23.74 -5.62
CA ALA A 294 -26.09 23.38 -6.54
C ALA A 294 -24.73 23.98 -6.13
N LYS A 295 -24.42 23.94 -4.85
CA LYS A 295 -23.14 24.46 -4.32
C LYS A 295 -21.95 23.57 -4.63
N TYR A 296 -22.17 22.29 -4.82
CA TYR A 296 -21.18 21.23 -5.02
C TYR A 296 -20.10 21.13 -3.93
N THR A 297 -20.37 21.66 -2.72
CA THR A 297 -19.40 21.71 -1.62
C THR A 297 -19.68 20.67 -0.51
N SER A 298 -20.76 19.90 -0.63
CA SER A 298 -21.10 18.92 0.41
C SER A 298 -20.12 17.75 0.45
N PRO A 299 -19.88 17.14 1.64
CA PRO A 299 -19.03 15.94 1.75
C PRO A 299 -19.49 14.79 0.86
N GLN A 300 -20.79 14.71 0.58
CA GLN A 300 -21.33 13.68 -0.31
C GLN A 300 -20.82 13.88 -1.76
N ILE A 301 -20.86 15.13 -2.27
CA ILE A 301 -20.34 15.46 -3.61
C ILE A 301 -18.82 15.25 -3.68
N GLN A 302 -18.06 15.66 -2.66
CA GLN A 302 -16.64 15.41 -2.57
C GLN A 302 -16.33 13.92 -2.70
N LYS A 303 -17.07 13.08 -1.99
CA LYS A 303 -16.92 11.63 -2.06
C LYS A 303 -17.30 11.07 -3.44
N GLU A 304 -18.38 11.54 -4.04
CA GLU A 304 -18.80 11.12 -5.39
C GLU A 304 -17.73 11.47 -6.45
N ILE A 305 -17.10 12.64 -6.32
CA ILE A 305 -15.97 13.01 -7.21
C ILE A 305 -14.76 12.10 -6.97
N LEU A 306 -14.41 11.80 -5.72
CA LEU A 306 -13.33 10.86 -5.41
C LEU A 306 -13.61 9.47 -5.96
N ASP A 307 -14.85 8.99 -5.81
CA ASP A 307 -15.28 7.69 -6.34
C ASP A 307 -15.16 7.65 -7.88
N LEU A 308 -15.53 8.74 -8.56
CA LEU A 308 -15.37 8.85 -10.02
C LEU A 308 -13.90 8.88 -10.45
N ILE A 309 -13.06 9.63 -9.74
CA ILE A 309 -11.62 9.66 -10.01
C ILE A 309 -11.03 8.26 -9.80
N ALA A 310 -11.38 7.57 -8.71
CA ALA A 310 -10.95 6.21 -8.43
C ALA A 310 -11.36 5.24 -9.53
N CYS A 311 -12.62 5.29 -9.98
CA CYS A 311 -13.10 4.45 -11.09
C CYS A 311 -12.29 4.68 -12.38
N ASN A 312 -12.04 5.95 -12.74
CA ASN A 312 -11.26 6.27 -13.94
C ASN A 312 -9.81 5.75 -13.83
N VAL A 313 -9.19 5.89 -12.66
CA VAL A 313 -7.84 5.35 -12.41
C VAL A 313 -7.85 3.82 -12.54
N GLN A 314 -8.83 3.15 -11.94
CA GLN A 314 -8.97 1.69 -12.01
C GLN A 314 -9.22 1.22 -13.46
N GLU A 315 -10.04 1.91 -14.24
CA GLU A 315 -10.24 1.62 -15.67
C GLU A 315 -8.95 1.79 -16.47
N LYS A 316 -8.17 2.84 -16.20
CA LYS A 316 -6.86 3.04 -16.83
C LYS A 316 -5.90 1.90 -16.47
N ILE A 317 -5.78 1.55 -15.18
CA ILE A 317 -4.98 0.40 -14.72
C ILE A 317 -5.42 -0.88 -15.45
N ARG A 318 -6.73 -1.15 -15.52
CA ARG A 318 -7.24 -2.32 -16.23
C ARG A 318 -6.88 -2.32 -17.71
N SER A 319 -6.94 -1.15 -18.35
CA SER A 319 -6.53 -0.98 -19.76
C SER A 319 -5.02 -1.19 -19.96
N GLU A 320 -4.18 -0.73 -19.02
CA GLU A 320 -2.74 -0.97 -19.04
C GLU A 320 -2.40 -2.45 -18.91
N ILE A 321 -3.07 -3.15 -18.00
CA ILE A 321 -2.88 -4.60 -17.80
C ILE A 321 -3.31 -5.38 -19.06
N GLY A 322 -4.46 -5.05 -19.65
CA GLY A 322 -4.99 -5.77 -20.80
C GLY A 322 -5.14 -7.27 -20.50
N ASP A 323 -4.59 -8.12 -21.35
CA ASP A 323 -4.55 -9.58 -21.18
C ASP A 323 -3.18 -10.09 -20.72
N ALA A 324 -2.32 -9.20 -20.22
CA ALA A 324 -1.00 -9.56 -19.71
C ALA A 324 -1.11 -10.53 -18.54
N LYS A 325 -0.08 -11.38 -18.39
CA LYS A 325 0.10 -12.15 -17.17
C LYS A 325 0.46 -11.19 -16.03
N PHE A 326 0.06 -11.53 -14.81
CA PHE A 326 0.31 -10.67 -13.67
C PHE A 326 0.69 -11.46 -12.41
N CYS A 327 1.29 -10.74 -11.47
CA CYS A 327 1.53 -11.19 -10.11
C CYS A 327 0.64 -10.42 -9.15
N LEU A 328 0.05 -11.13 -8.20
CA LEU A 328 -0.75 -10.58 -7.11
C LEU A 328 0.15 -10.32 -5.90
N ILE A 329 0.14 -9.11 -5.37
CA ILE A 329 0.88 -8.73 -4.16
C ILE A 329 -0.13 -8.24 -3.13
N VAL A 330 -0.09 -8.79 -1.92
CA VAL A 330 -1.02 -8.45 -0.83
C VAL A 330 -0.27 -8.18 0.46
N ASP A 331 -0.71 -7.17 1.19
CA ASP A 331 -0.21 -6.83 2.52
C ASP A 331 -1.36 -6.41 3.43
N GLU A 332 -1.28 -6.77 4.71
CA GLU A 332 -2.26 -6.42 5.72
C GLU A 332 -1.67 -5.36 6.67
N SER A 333 -2.46 -4.35 6.99
CA SER A 333 -2.06 -3.32 7.94
C SER A 333 -3.25 -2.80 8.73
N ARG A 334 -3.02 -2.41 9.98
CA ARG A 334 -4.01 -1.76 10.82
C ARG A 334 -4.06 -0.27 10.58
N ASP A 335 -5.27 0.25 10.38
CA ASP A 335 -5.50 1.69 10.34
C ASP A 335 -5.55 2.32 11.77
N GLU A 336 -5.62 3.65 11.84
CA GLU A 336 -5.76 4.40 13.10
C GLU A 336 -7.02 3.96 13.91
N SER A 337 -8.05 3.48 13.24
CA SER A 337 -9.28 2.94 13.84
C SER A 337 -9.14 1.50 14.32
N ARG A 338 -7.93 0.92 14.23
CA ARG A 338 -7.60 -0.48 14.55
C ARG A 338 -8.36 -1.51 13.72
N ARG A 339 -8.71 -1.16 12.49
CA ARG A 339 -9.31 -2.09 11.53
C ARG A 339 -8.21 -2.67 10.65
N GLU A 340 -8.31 -3.97 10.37
CA GLU A 340 -7.41 -4.61 9.42
C GLU A 340 -7.79 -4.21 8.00
N GLN A 341 -6.84 -3.63 7.28
CA GLN A 341 -6.96 -3.23 5.89
C GLN A 341 -6.02 -4.09 5.05
N MET A 342 -6.54 -4.69 3.99
CA MET A 342 -5.79 -5.49 3.05
C MET A 342 -5.57 -4.67 1.77
N ALA A 343 -4.32 -4.37 1.45
CA ALA A 343 -3.93 -3.68 0.23
C ALA A 343 -3.63 -4.70 -0.87
N ILE A 344 -4.17 -4.48 -2.06
CA ILE A 344 -4.00 -5.33 -3.22
C ILE A 344 -3.28 -4.55 -4.32
N VAL A 345 -2.15 -5.09 -4.77
CA VAL A 345 -1.30 -4.53 -5.83
C VAL A 345 -1.14 -5.56 -6.93
N ILE A 346 -1.20 -5.13 -8.17
CA ILE A 346 -0.94 -5.97 -9.34
C ILE A 346 0.38 -5.55 -9.99
N ARG A 347 1.27 -6.52 -10.20
CA ARG A 347 2.51 -6.35 -10.93
C ARG A 347 2.40 -7.02 -12.29
N PHE A 348 2.76 -6.32 -13.34
CA PHE A 348 2.74 -6.82 -14.73
C PHE A 348 3.82 -6.13 -15.56
N VAL A 349 4.06 -6.65 -16.77
CA VAL A 349 4.93 -6.00 -17.76
C VAL A 349 4.04 -5.38 -18.82
N ASP A 350 4.18 -4.07 -19.04
CA ASP A 350 3.41 -3.36 -20.06
C ASP A 350 3.96 -3.58 -21.47
N LYS A 351 3.26 -3.10 -22.47
CA LYS A 351 3.64 -3.25 -23.90
C LYS A 351 4.98 -2.60 -24.25
N GLY A 352 5.47 -1.67 -23.44
CA GLY A 352 6.78 -1.05 -23.60
C GLY A 352 7.93 -1.80 -22.90
N GLY A 353 7.65 -2.96 -22.30
CA GLY A 353 8.61 -3.76 -21.52
C GLY A 353 8.89 -3.21 -20.13
N PHE A 354 8.09 -2.26 -19.64
CA PHE A 354 8.24 -1.74 -18.29
C PHE A 354 7.51 -2.62 -17.28
N ILE A 355 8.19 -2.96 -16.20
CA ILE A 355 7.55 -3.58 -15.04
C ILE A 355 6.72 -2.50 -14.33
N ARG A 356 5.43 -2.74 -14.23
CA ARG A 356 4.47 -1.86 -13.56
C ARG A 356 3.91 -2.53 -12.31
N GLU A 357 3.83 -1.76 -11.26
CA GLU A 357 3.11 -2.11 -10.04
C GLU A 357 1.99 -1.11 -9.85
N ARG A 358 0.74 -1.59 -9.82
CA ARG A 358 -0.44 -0.74 -9.68
C ARG A 358 -1.22 -1.15 -8.45
N PHE A 359 -1.44 -0.18 -7.57
CA PHE A 359 -2.39 -0.33 -6.48
C PHE A 359 -3.79 -0.52 -7.06
N LEU A 360 -4.42 -1.64 -6.75
CA LEU A 360 -5.72 -2.00 -7.29
C LEU A 360 -6.84 -1.62 -6.33
N ASP A 361 -6.76 -2.06 -5.07
CA ASP A 361 -7.81 -1.80 -4.09
C ASP A 361 -7.31 -1.93 -2.64
N LEU A 362 -8.11 -1.38 -1.72
CA LEU A 362 -7.94 -1.49 -0.27
C LEU A 362 -9.22 -2.05 0.34
N VAL A 363 -9.14 -3.24 0.90
CA VAL A 363 -10.29 -3.97 1.44
C VAL A 363 -10.22 -4.04 2.95
N HIS A 364 -11.29 -3.65 3.64
CA HIS A 364 -11.42 -3.89 5.08
C HIS A 364 -11.79 -5.35 5.32
N VAL A 365 -10.92 -6.09 5.97
CA VAL A 365 -11.14 -7.49 6.33
C VAL A 365 -11.54 -7.62 7.80
N HIS A 366 -12.61 -8.35 8.06
CA HIS A 366 -13.11 -8.58 9.42
C HIS A 366 -12.45 -9.78 10.10
N ASP A 367 -11.91 -10.67 9.29
CA ASP A 367 -11.26 -11.91 9.69
C ASP A 367 -10.09 -12.20 8.75
N THR A 368 -8.93 -12.43 9.30
CA THR A 368 -7.69 -12.69 8.55
C THR A 368 -7.51 -14.17 8.22
N SER A 369 -8.59 -14.97 8.25
CA SER A 369 -8.49 -16.36 7.77
C SER A 369 -8.20 -16.43 6.28
N SER A 370 -7.42 -17.42 5.85
CA SER A 370 -7.06 -17.62 4.45
C SER A 370 -8.26 -17.76 3.51
N ALA A 371 -9.40 -18.26 4.04
CA ALA A 371 -10.64 -18.41 3.28
C ALA A 371 -11.28 -17.05 3.00
N THR A 372 -11.39 -16.19 4.02
CA THR A 372 -11.92 -14.83 3.91
C THR A 372 -11.04 -13.98 2.97
N LEU A 373 -9.71 -14.03 3.15
CA LEU A 373 -8.78 -13.31 2.29
C LEU A 373 -8.90 -13.74 0.82
N LYS A 374 -9.00 -15.06 0.56
CA LYS A 374 -9.20 -15.59 -0.79
C LYS A 374 -10.51 -15.12 -1.42
N GLU A 375 -11.60 -15.08 -0.64
CA GLU A 375 -12.91 -14.64 -1.11
C GLU A 375 -12.88 -13.14 -1.46
N GLU A 376 -12.33 -12.30 -0.60
CA GLU A 376 -12.26 -10.86 -0.82
C GLU A 376 -11.34 -10.51 -2.00
N ILE A 377 -10.16 -11.12 -2.12
CA ILE A 377 -9.27 -10.94 -3.28
C ILE A 377 -9.97 -11.41 -4.56
N GLY A 378 -10.62 -12.57 -4.54
CA GLY A 378 -11.36 -13.09 -5.68
C GLY A 378 -12.49 -12.14 -6.13
N TYR A 379 -13.16 -11.50 -5.17
CA TYR A 379 -14.15 -10.46 -5.45
C TYR A 379 -13.51 -9.24 -6.15
N VAL A 380 -12.40 -8.73 -5.62
CA VAL A 380 -11.68 -7.58 -6.22
C VAL A 380 -11.21 -7.90 -7.64
N LEU A 381 -10.54 -9.06 -7.84
CA LEU A 381 -10.08 -9.46 -9.17
C LEU A 381 -11.24 -9.58 -10.17
N SER A 382 -12.37 -10.13 -9.74
CA SER A 382 -13.57 -10.26 -10.57
C SER A 382 -14.19 -8.89 -10.90
N ASP A 383 -14.26 -7.98 -9.92
CA ASP A 383 -14.79 -6.63 -10.13
C ASP A 383 -13.97 -5.84 -11.15
N HIS A 384 -12.65 -5.99 -11.08
CA HIS A 384 -11.70 -5.41 -12.02
C HIS A 384 -11.53 -6.23 -13.31
N LYS A 385 -12.31 -7.27 -13.53
CA LYS A 385 -12.28 -8.13 -14.73
C LYS A 385 -10.89 -8.76 -14.98
N LEU A 386 -10.17 -9.07 -13.93
CA LEU A 386 -8.89 -9.78 -13.98
C LEU A 386 -9.12 -11.28 -13.81
N ASP A 387 -8.66 -12.06 -14.78
CA ASP A 387 -8.80 -13.52 -14.73
C ASP A 387 -7.68 -14.13 -13.91
N VAL A 388 -8.03 -14.86 -12.85
CA VAL A 388 -7.08 -15.59 -11.98
C VAL A 388 -6.19 -16.54 -12.78
N GLN A 389 -6.67 -17.08 -13.92
CA GLN A 389 -5.89 -17.95 -14.81
C GLN A 389 -4.71 -17.24 -15.49
N ASN A 390 -4.67 -15.90 -15.45
CA ASN A 390 -3.55 -15.10 -15.92
C ASN A 390 -2.51 -14.83 -14.82
N MET A 391 -2.75 -15.23 -13.59
CA MET A 391 -1.80 -15.08 -12.49
C MET A 391 -0.60 -16.01 -12.66
N ARG A 392 0.63 -15.49 -12.51
CA ARG A 392 1.88 -16.27 -12.60
C ARG A 392 2.75 -16.11 -11.36
N GLY A 393 2.36 -15.25 -10.46
CA GLY A 393 3.02 -15.07 -9.19
C GLY A 393 2.07 -14.58 -8.12
N GLN A 394 2.41 -14.87 -6.87
CA GLN A 394 1.72 -14.35 -5.69
C GLN A 394 2.74 -14.05 -4.59
N GLY A 395 2.67 -12.86 -4.02
CA GLY A 395 3.61 -12.37 -3.03
C GLY A 395 2.91 -11.86 -1.78
N TYR A 396 3.25 -12.46 -0.65
CA TYR A 396 2.68 -12.14 0.66
C TYR A 396 3.75 -12.16 1.74
N ASP A 397 3.38 -11.75 2.93
CA ASP A 397 4.20 -11.95 4.11
C ASP A 397 4.26 -13.45 4.52
N GLY A 398 5.05 -13.76 5.54
CA GLY A 398 5.24 -15.12 6.01
C GLY A 398 4.25 -15.58 7.07
N ALA A 399 3.13 -14.89 7.27
CA ALA A 399 2.11 -15.27 8.23
C ALA A 399 1.50 -16.65 7.89
N SER A 400 1.09 -17.39 8.89
CA SER A 400 0.64 -18.79 8.71
C SER A 400 -0.62 -18.91 7.84
N ASN A 401 -1.54 -17.93 7.94
CA ASN A 401 -2.73 -17.80 7.10
C ASN A 401 -2.39 -17.52 5.63
N MET A 402 -1.24 -16.89 5.36
CA MET A 402 -0.75 -16.58 4.03
C MET A 402 0.03 -17.74 3.40
N ARG A 403 1.10 -18.20 4.08
CA ARG A 403 2.07 -19.16 3.54
C ARG A 403 1.75 -20.64 3.77
N GLY A 404 0.74 -20.97 4.57
CA GLY A 404 0.44 -22.38 4.92
C GLY A 404 0.30 -23.27 3.68
N GLU A 405 1.11 -24.34 3.59
CA GLU A 405 1.18 -25.24 2.41
C GLU A 405 -0.12 -25.98 2.12
N TRP A 406 -0.95 -26.22 3.15
CA TRP A 406 -2.20 -26.99 3.01
C TRP A 406 -3.44 -26.11 2.96
N ASN A 407 -3.51 -25.06 3.79
CA ASN A 407 -4.69 -24.23 3.96
C ASN A 407 -4.38 -22.72 3.93
N GLY A 408 -3.14 -22.31 3.61
CA GLY A 408 -2.79 -20.90 3.45
C GLY A 408 -3.41 -20.29 2.20
N LEU A 409 -3.38 -18.99 2.13
CA LEU A 409 -3.87 -18.25 0.97
C LEU A 409 -3.15 -18.70 -0.31
N GLN A 410 -1.82 -18.92 -0.24
CA GLN A 410 -1.04 -19.42 -1.37
C GLN A 410 -1.57 -20.76 -1.91
N ALA A 411 -1.87 -21.73 -1.03
CA ALA A 411 -2.37 -23.02 -1.44
C ALA A 411 -3.71 -22.91 -2.18
N LYS A 412 -4.61 -22.07 -1.67
CA LYS A 412 -5.93 -21.84 -2.28
C LYS A 412 -5.86 -21.19 -3.66
N PHE A 413 -4.85 -20.37 -3.94
CA PHE A 413 -4.62 -19.82 -5.28
C PHE A 413 -3.92 -20.84 -6.20
N ILE A 414 -2.96 -21.63 -5.67
CA ILE A 414 -2.32 -22.70 -6.44
C ILE A 414 -3.34 -23.78 -6.87
N ASP A 415 -4.29 -24.12 -6.02
CA ASP A 415 -5.38 -25.06 -6.35
C ASP A 415 -6.24 -24.55 -7.53
N GLU A 416 -6.43 -23.24 -7.65
CA GLU A 416 -7.18 -22.62 -8.74
C GLU A 416 -6.32 -22.33 -9.97
N CYS A 417 -5.09 -21.84 -9.76
CA CYS A 417 -4.11 -21.54 -10.80
C CYS A 417 -2.75 -22.14 -10.42
N PRO A 418 -2.40 -23.34 -10.88
CA PRO A 418 -1.18 -24.06 -10.49
C PRO A 418 0.14 -23.33 -10.81
N TYR A 419 0.08 -22.34 -11.67
CA TYR A 419 1.27 -21.56 -12.12
C TYR A 419 1.42 -20.24 -11.40
N ALA A 420 0.60 -19.95 -10.40
CA ALA A 420 0.70 -18.79 -9.54
C ALA A 420 1.69 -19.06 -8.40
N TYR A 421 2.99 -19.07 -8.72
CA TYR A 421 4.03 -19.43 -7.75
C TYR A 421 4.09 -18.42 -6.60
N TYR A 422 4.12 -18.96 -5.37
CA TYR A 422 4.25 -18.14 -4.17
C TYR A 422 5.71 -17.77 -3.92
N ILE A 423 5.95 -16.49 -3.69
CA ILE A 423 7.24 -15.99 -3.23
C ILE A 423 7.02 -15.20 -1.94
N HIS A 424 7.69 -15.66 -0.89
CA HIS A 424 7.73 -14.94 0.36
C HIS A 424 8.62 -13.70 0.19
N CYS A 425 8.11 -12.54 0.53
CA CYS A 425 8.83 -11.27 0.46
C CYS A 425 10.21 -11.34 1.12
N PHE A 426 11.27 -11.11 0.36
CA PHE A 426 12.64 -11.19 0.86
C PHE A 426 12.93 -10.15 1.94
N ALA A 427 12.38 -8.95 1.83
CA ALA A 427 12.52 -7.92 2.86
C ALA A 427 11.87 -8.36 4.18
N HIS A 428 10.70 -9.02 4.11
CA HIS A 428 10.04 -9.57 5.29
C HIS A 428 10.80 -10.79 5.86
N GLN A 429 11.31 -11.68 5.01
CA GLN A 429 12.17 -12.79 5.44
C GLN A 429 13.41 -12.28 6.19
N LEU A 430 14.06 -11.24 5.65
CA LEU A 430 15.20 -10.61 6.31
C LEU A 430 14.81 -10.03 7.67
N GLN A 431 13.69 -9.34 7.75
CA GLN A 431 13.18 -8.77 8.99
C GLN A 431 12.92 -9.86 10.05
N LEU A 432 12.29 -10.96 9.65
CA LEU A 432 12.05 -12.09 10.55
C LEU A 432 13.36 -12.76 11.01
N ALA A 433 14.37 -12.87 10.12
CA ALA A 433 15.69 -13.41 10.50
C ALA A 433 16.35 -12.54 11.57
N LEU A 434 16.28 -11.22 11.41
CA LEU A 434 16.88 -10.26 12.35
C LEU A 434 16.18 -10.28 13.71
N VAL A 435 14.85 -10.35 13.73
CA VAL A 435 14.05 -10.44 14.95
C VAL A 435 14.33 -11.77 15.69
N ALA A 436 14.39 -12.89 14.97
CA ALA A 436 14.66 -14.19 15.58
C ALA A 436 16.06 -14.23 16.20
N ALA A 437 17.09 -13.86 15.46
CA ALA A 437 18.47 -13.81 15.95
C ALA A 437 18.61 -12.91 17.20
N SER A 438 17.88 -11.78 17.25
CA SER A 438 17.93 -10.86 18.41
C SER A 438 17.30 -11.43 19.66
N LYS A 439 16.32 -12.34 19.55
CA LYS A 439 15.63 -12.94 20.69
C LYS A 439 16.42 -14.07 21.33
N GLU A 440 17.30 -14.73 20.59
CA GLU A 440 18.08 -15.87 21.06
C GLU A 440 19.24 -15.44 21.99
N VAL A 441 19.73 -14.20 21.85
CA VAL A 441 20.80 -13.67 22.72
C VAL A 441 20.19 -12.71 23.73
N THR A 442 20.11 -13.13 24.99
CA THR A 442 19.42 -12.40 26.07
C THR A 442 19.92 -10.96 26.21
N GLU A 443 21.24 -10.75 26.11
CA GLU A 443 21.89 -9.45 26.25
C GLU A 443 21.49 -8.51 25.11
N VAL A 444 21.37 -9.03 23.90
CA VAL A 444 20.89 -8.28 22.72
C VAL A 444 19.41 -7.95 22.86
N HIS A 445 18.59 -8.89 23.35
CA HIS A 445 17.18 -8.63 23.62
C HIS A 445 16.99 -7.51 24.63
N ASN A 446 17.65 -7.61 25.79
CA ASN A 446 17.62 -6.59 26.82
C ASN A 446 18.12 -5.23 26.32
N PHE A 447 19.12 -5.22 25.43
CA PHE A 447 19.60 -3.97 24.84
C PHE A 447 18.51 -3.19 24.10
N PHE A 448 17.64 -3.85 23.33
CA PHE A 448 16.54 -3.15 22.64
C PHE A 448 15.52 -2.56 23.61
N GLU A 449 15.23 -3.23 24.73
CA GLU A 449 14.39 -2.67 25.79
C GLU A 449 15.05 -1.42 26.42
N HIS A 450 16.34 -1.49 26.68
CA HIS A 450 17.13 -0.39 27.22
C HIS A 450 17.21 0.78 26.23
N LEU A 451 17.41 0.52 24.94
CA LEU A 451 17.38 1.52 23.86
C LEU A 451 16.04 2.24 23.83
N ALA A 452 14.93 1.48 23.85
CA ALA A 452 13.59 2.05 23.87
C ALA A 452 13.34 2.90 25.14
N LEU A 453 13.80 2.44 26.29
CA LEU A 453 13.73 3.21 27.55
C LEU A 453 14.46 4.56 27.43
N ILE A 454 15.70 4.56 26.95
CA ILE A 454 16.55 5.76 26.79
C ILE A 454 15.86 6.74 25.83
N VAL A 455 15.53 6.29 24.62
CA VAL A 455 14.95 7.13 23.58
C VAL A 455 13.59 7.68 24.01
N ASN A 456 12.69 6.83 24.53
CA ASN A 456 11.37 7.26 24.97
C ASN A 456 11.43 8.23 26.16
N THR A 457 12.41 8.07 27.06
CA THR A 457 12.57 8.99 28.20
C THR A 457 12.88 10.41 27.73
N VAL A 458 13.66 10.58 26.68
CA VAL A 458 14.02 11.90 26.11
C VAL A 458 12.92 12.40 25.18
N VAL A 459 12.50 11.59 24.20
CA VAL A 459 11.59 12.02 23.10
C VAL A 459 10.13 12.24 23.57
N SER A 460 9.75 11.75 24.75
CA SER A 460 8.37 11.90 25.26
C SER A 460 7.96 13.33 25.64
N SER A 461 8.88 14.30 25.64
CA SER A 461 8.60 15.68 26.03
C SER A 461 9.29 16.67 25.10
N SER A 462 8.55 17.65 24.59
CA SER A 462 9.08 18.73 23.74
C SER A 462 10.22 19.48 24.43
N LYS A 463 10.06 19.77 25.73
CA LYS A 463 11.13 20.44 26.53
C LYS A 463 12.43 19.61 26.49
N ARG A 464 12.36 18.30 26.71
CA ARG A 464 13.56 17.45 26.71
C ARG A 464 14.20 17.35 25.34
N ASN A 465 13.40 17.39 24.28
CA ASN A 465 13.90 17.49 22.90
C ASN A 465 14.63 18.83 22.66
N ASP A 466 14.12 19.93 23.22
CA ASP A 466 14.78 21.23 23.09
C ASP A 466 16.08 21.24 23.90
N ASP A 467 16.09 20.65 25.13
CA ASP A 467 17.28 20.45 25.93
C ASP A 467 18.32 19.57 25.20
N LEU A 468 17.87 18.50 24.48
CA LEU A 468 18.74 17.66 23.65
C LEU A 468 19.41 18.46 22.52
N ARG A 469 18.60 19.26 21.80
CA ARG A 469 19.11 20.13 20.71
C ARG A 469 20.12 21.15 21.24
N ALA A 470 19.83 21.79 22.38
CA ALA A 470 20.74 22.74 22.99
C ALA A 470 22.08 22.09 23.37
N ASN A 471 22.03 20.89 23.99
CA ASN A 471 23.25 20.15 24.35
C ASN A 471 24.01 19.68 23.10
N GLN A 472 23.30 19.34 21.99
CA GLN A 472 23.92 18.97 20.71
C GLN A 472 24.67 20.18 20.10
N VAL A 473 24.05 21.36 20.09
CA VAL A 473 24.70 22.58 19.57
C VAL A 473 25.95 22.89 20.38
N ALA A 474 25.87 22.86 21.73
CA ALA A 474 27.01 23.10 22.58
C ALA A 474 28.15 22.09 22.37
N GLU A 475 27.81 20.81 22.15
CA GLU A 475 28.84 19.79 21.87
C GLU A 475 29.49 20.01 20.50
N MET A 476 28.71 20.37 19.47
CA MET A 476 29.24 20.68 18.14
C MET A 476 30.15 21.91 18.18
N GLU A 477 29.76 22.99 18.86
CA GLU A 477 30.59 24.19 19.04
C GLU A 477 31.91 23.81 19.71
N HIS A 478 31.88 23.03 20.77
CA HIS A 478 33.05 22.55 21.46
C HIS A 478 33.98 21.69 20.58
N LEU A 479 33.44 20.77 19.79
CA LEU A 479 34.22 19.94 18.86
C LEU A 479 34.84 20.75 17.72
N ILE A 480 34.17 21.81 17.26
CA ILE A 480 34.70 22.76 16.27
C ILE A 480 35.85 23.56 16.87
N GLU A 481 35.72 24.05 18.09
CA GLU A 481 36.77 24.75 18.80
C GLU A 481 38.04 23.89 18.97
N LEU A 482 37.87 22.59 19.20
CA LEU A 482 38.96 21.62 19.29
C LEU A 482 39.51 21.19 17.92
N SER A 483 38.95 21.66 16.84
CA SER A 483 39.28 21.21 15.46
C SER A 483 39.08 19.69 15.25
N GLU A 484 38.20 19.09 16.03
CA GLU A 484 37.82 17.69 15.89
C GLU A 484 36.64 17.49 14.95
N LEU A 485 35.99 18.58 14.51
CA LEU A 485 34.81 18.54 13.63
C LEU A 485 34.99 19.52 12.49
N ASP A 486 34.95 19.02 11.26
CA ASP A 486 35.00 19.85 10.06
C ASP A 486 33.71 20.64 9.87
N THR A 487 33.80 21.88 9.37
CA THR A 487 32.67 22.71 9.03
C THR A 487 32.47 22.78 7.52
N GLY A 488 31.21 22.74 7.04
CA GLY A 488 30.92 22.83 5.62
C GLY A 488 29.43 22.97 5.35
N ARG A 489 29.06 23.28 4.10
CA ARG A 489 27.66 23.42 3.70
C ARG A 489 26.96 22.06 3.83
N GLY A 490 25.95 21.98 4.69
CA GLY A 490 25.22 20.73 4.99
C GLY A 490 25.90 19.83 6.02
N ALA A 491 27.11 20.15 6.49
CA ALA A 491 27.74 19.45 7.60
C ALA A 491 27.08 19.84 8.95
N ASN A 492 27.20 18.96 9.93
CA ASN A 492 26.83 19.22 11.34
C ASN A 492 25.35 19.61 11.53
N GLN A 493 24.44 18.94 10.83
CA GLN A 493 23.01 19.15 11.00
C GLN A 493 22.55 18.67 12.39
N ILE A 494 21.63 19.41 13.00
CA ILE A 494 21.01 19.02 14.26
C ILE A 494 20.15 17.78 14.04
N GLY A 495 20.54 16.66 14.64
CA GLY A 495 19.82 15.40 14.58
C GLY A 495 18.73 15.30 15.64
N THR A 496 17.93 14.25 15.53
CA THR A 496 16.93 13.86 16.53
C THR A 496 17.09 12.39 16.88
N LEU A 497 16.79 12.02 18.14
CA LEU A 497 16.68 10.61 18.51
C LEU A 497 15.47 10.00 17.80
N GLN A 498 15.71 8.88 17.10
CA GLN A 498 14.66 8.15 16.41
C GLN A 498 14.14 7.03 17.30
N ARG A 499 12.80 6.90 17.39
CA ARG A 499 12.19 5.78 18.11
C ARG A 499 12.34 4.51 17.30
N PRO A 500 12.72 3.38 17.93
CA PRO A 500 12.58 2.09 17.27
C PRO A 500 11.09 1.80 17.06
N GLY A 501 10.70 1.40 15.86
CA GLY A 501 9.32 1.03 15.55
C GLY A 501 9.11 -0.47 15.80
N ASP A 502 7.92 -0.84 16.22
CA ASP A 502 7.61 -2.23 16.64
C ASP A 502 7.71 -3.25 15.49
N THR A 503 7.52 -2.81 14.24
CA THR A 503 7.38 -3.68 13.09
C THR A 503 8.52 -3.60 12.07
N ARG A 504 9.46 -2.65 12.18
CA ARG A 504 10.47 -2.41 11.14
C ARG A 504 11.89 -2.37 11.71
N TRP A 505 12.67 -3.35 11.32
CA TRP A 505 14.07 -3.50 11.77
C TRP A 505 14.98 -2.34 11.36
N SER A 506 14.80 -1.76 10.20
CA SER A 506 15.53 -0.56 9.77
C SER A 506 15.34 0.62 10.72
N SER A 507 14.20 0.73 11.42
CA SER A 507 13.97 1.76 12.42
C SER A 507 14.85 1.55 13.67
N HIS A 508 15.12 0.29 14.03
CA HIS A 508 16.04 -0.04 15.12
C HIS A 508 17.48 0.38 14.79
N TYR A 509 17.94 0.09 13.56
CA TYR A 509 19.25 0.53 13.10
C TYR A 509 19.39 2.05 13.13
N ASN A 510 18.40 2.77 12.61
CA ASN A 510 18.38 4.23 12.64
C ASN A 510 18.35 4.76 14.09
N SER A 511 17.62 4.09 14.99
CA SER A 511 17.59 4.43 16.42
C SER A 511 18.98 4.29 17.06
N ILE A 512 19.69 3.19 16.78
CA ILE A 512 21.05 2.94 17.28
C ILE A 512 22.01 3.99 16.71
N CYS A 513 21.98 4.26 15.42
CA CYS A 513 22.81 5.28 14.79
C CYS A 513 22.56 6.67 15.39
N SER A 514 21.28 7.03 15.58
CA SER A 514 20.93 8.32 16.19
C SER A 514 21.42 8.43 17.63
N LEU A 515 21.29 7.35 18.44
CA LEU A 515 21.82 7.32 19.81
C LEU A 515 23.35 7.38 19.81
N THR A 516 24.03 6.65 18.93
CA THR A 516 25.51 6.68 18.86
C THR A 516 26.01 8.10 18.56
N ASN A 517 25.37 8.79 17.63
CA ASN A 517 25.74 10.15 17.24
C ASN A 517 25.40 11.19 18.32
N LEU A 518 24.32 10.99 19.03
CA LEU A 518 23.82 11.91 20.08
C LEU A 518 24.10 11.40 21.49
N TYR A 519 25.11 10.52 21.67
CA TYR A 519 25.34 9.82 22.93
C TYR A 519 25.56 10.78 24.10
N LYS A 520 26.53 11.68 23.97
CA LYS A 520 26.86 12.66 25.02
C LYS A 520 25.72 13.65 25.27
N PRO A 521 25.09 14.31 24.27
CA PRO A 521 23.91 15.14 24.49
C PRO A 521 22.77 14.38 25.20
N THR A 522 22.50 13.14 24.79
CA THR A 522 21.46 12.29 25.42
C THR A 522 21.78 11.99 26.88
N PHE A 523 23.03 11.65 27.17
CA PHE A 523 23.51 11.40 28.54
C PHE A 523 23.32 12.62 29.42
N LEU A 524 23.68 13.83 28.95
CA LEU A 524 23.54 15.08 29.71
C LEU A 524 22.06 15.36 30.03
N VAL A 525 21.16 15.26 29.06
CA VAL A 525 19.72 15.44 29.32
C VAL A 525 19.19 14.44 30.33
N LEU A 526 19.54 13.16 30.21
CA LEU A 526 19.11 12.13 31.18
C LEU A 526 19.67 12.39 32.57
N LYS A 527 20.93 12.87 32.68
CA LYS A 527 21.55 13.23 33.95
C LYS A 527 20.84 14.41 34.63
N GLU A 528 20.47 15.43 33.85
CA GLU A 528 19.68 16.55 34.33
C GLU A 528 18.32 16.11 34.86
N ILE A 529 17.61 15.26 34.13
CA ILE A 529 16.33 14.69 34.55
C ILE A 529 16.46 13.88 35.83
N ALA A 530 17.50 13.05 35.94
CA ALA A 530 17.76 12.20 37.13
C ALA A 530 18.04 13.01 38.37
N THR A 531 18.72 14.16 38.24
CA THR A 531 19.16 15.03 39.35
C THR A 531 18.21 16.18 39.64
N ALA A 532 17.16 16.38 38.84
CA ALA A 532 16.23 17.50 38.97
C ALA A 532 15.56 17.55 40.35
N LYS A 533 15.81 18.67 41.07
CA LYS A 533 15.16 18.98 42.36
C LYS A 533 13.98 19.93 42.10
N GLY A 534 12.74 19.40 42.00
CA GLY A 534 11.56 20.25 41.82
C GLY A 534 10.32 19.53 41.28
N SER A 535 9.19 20.25 41.21
CA SER A 535 7.85 19.70 40.87
C SER A 535 7.65 19.36 39.38
N GLY A 536 8.62 19.61 38.52
CA GLY A 536 8.45 19.44 37.06
C GLY A 536 8.63 17.99 36.52
N THR A 537 9.24 17.09 37.31
CA THR A 537 9.48 15.69 36.91
C THR A 537 9.01 14.73 37.99
N SER A 538 8.20 13.74 37.62
CA SER A 538 7.71 12.73 38.56
C SER A 538 8.84 11.89 39.16
N ALA A 539 8.63 11.31 40.34
CA ALA A 539 9.60 10.41 40.96
C ALA A 539 9.94 9.21 40.06
N SER A 540 8.93 8.67 39.40
CA SER A 540 9.08 7.59 38.39
C SER A 540 9.93 8.04 37.19
N GLY A 541 9.72 9.26 36.68
CA GLY A 541 10.53 9.82 35.61
C GLY A 541 12.00 10.00 35.96
N ARG A 542 12.29 10.48 37.19
CA ARG A 542 13.66 10.57 37.70
C ARG A 542 14.33 9.20 37.85
N ALA A 543 13.59 8.23 38.38
CA ALA A 543 14.09 6.85 38.53
C ALA A 543 14.42 6.20 37.17
N LYS A 544 13.54 6.37 36.15
CA LYS A 544 13.79 5.90 34.79
C LYS A 544 15.03 6.57 34.19
N ALA A 545 15.15 7.88 34.30
CA ALA A 545 16.32 8.61 33.83
C ALA A 545 17.62 8.19 34.55
N ALA A 546 17.59 7.97 35.87
CA ALA A 546 18.74 7.47 36.62
C ALA A 546 19.16 6.06 36.20
N GLY A 547 18.18 5.18 35.93
CA GLY A 547 18.43 3.86 35.32
C GLY A 547 19.08 3.97 33.97
N ALA A 548 18.55 4.82 33.08
CA ALA A 548 19.10 5.07 31.75
C ALA A 548 20.54 5.62 31.80
N VAL A 549 20.84 6.55 32.70
CA VAL A 549 22.20 7.07 32.92
C VAL A 549 23.16 5.94 33.34
N LYS A 550 22.73 5.06 34.27
CA LYS A 550 23.53 3.91 34.67
C LYS A 550 23.84 2.96 33.55
N LEU A 551 22.83 2.67 32.70
CA LEU A 551 22.99 1.84 31.49
C LEU A 551 23.98 2.46 30.52
N MET A 552 23.84 3.73 30.18
CA MET A 552 24.76 4.44 29.29
C MET A 552 26.20 4.51 29.79
N MET A 553 26.43 4.43 31.12
CA MET A 553 27.76 4.38 31.72
C MET A 553 28.33 2.97 31.83
N SER A 554 27.63 1.93 31.36
CA SER A 554 28.12 0.56 31.39
C SER A 554 28.86 0.20 30.11
N PHE A 555 30.01 -0.49 30.27
CA PHE A 555 30.76 -1.05 29.16
C PHE A 555 29.91 -2.02 28.33
N GLU A 556 29.13 -2.88 28.99
CA GLU A 556 28.26 -3.87 28.38
C GLU A 556 27.27 -3.22 27.41
N PHE A 557 26.57 -2.16 27.82
CA PHE A 557 25.63 -1.46 26.96
C PHE A 557 26.29 -0.89 25.70
N VAL A 558 27.46 -0.25 25.87
CA VAL A 558 28.22 0.29 24.72
C VAL A 558 28.75 -0.81 23.82
N PHE A 559 29.23 -1.90 24.38
CA PHE A 559 29.72 -3.04 23.61
C PHE A 559 28.58 -3.64 22.76
N ILE A 560 27.44 -3.97 23.37
CA ILE A 560 26.30 -4.53 22.66
C ILE A 560 25.77 -3.56 21.61
N MET A 561 25.71 -2.26 21.91
CA MET A 561 25.34 -1.22 20.95
C MET A 561 26.21 -1.28 19.69
N HIS A 562 27.53 -1.46 19.81
CA HIS A 562 28.43 -1.56 18.66
C HIS A 562 28.29 -2.89 17.94
N VAL A 563 28.16 -4.02 18.65
CA VAL A 563 27.88 -5.33 18.04
C VAL A 563 26.61 -5.27 17.18
N VAL A 564 25.53 -4.80 17.74
CA VAL A 564 24.24 -4.71 17.05
C VAL A 564 24.31 -3.71 15.89
N LYS A 565 25.00 -2.58 16.06
CA LYS A 565 25.20 -1.61 14.98
C LYS A 565 25.92 -2.20 13.79
N GLU A 566 27.01 -2.96 13.99
CA GLU A 566 27.75 -3.63 12.90
C GLU A 566 26.90 -4.68 12.21
N LEU A 567 26.26 -5.58 12.96
CA LEU A 567 25.37 -6.61 12.41
C LEU A 567 24.21 -6.01 11.60
N MET A 568 23.55 -5.01 12.19
CA MET A 568 22.45 -4.33 11.52
C MET A 568 22.89 -3.47 10.35
N GLY A 569 24.12 -2.95 10.36
CA GLY A 569 24.70 -2.19 9.25
C GLY A 569 24.80 -3.02 7.99
N VAL A 570 25.35 -4.25 8.11
CA VAL A 570 25.44 -5.21 7.00
C VAL A 570 24.06 -5.56 6.45
N THR A 571 23.11 -5.86 7.33
CA THR A 571 21.76 -6.30 6.93
C THR A 571 20.87 -5.13 6.48
N ASN A 572 21.10 -3.90 6.96
CA ASN A 572 20.38 -2.71 6.49
C ASN A 572 20.73 -2.36 5.04
N LEU A 573 21.98 -2.61 4.63
CA LEU A 573 22.38 -2.46 3.23
C LEU A 573 21.60 -3.43 2.34
N LEU A 574 21.51 -4.71 2.74
CA LEU A 574 20.70 -5.70 2.06
C LEU A 574 19.21 -5.27 2.03
N CYS A 575 18.67 -4.80 3.14
CA CYS A 575 17.29 -4.35 3.21
C CYS A 575 16.98 -3.23 2.22
N LYS A 576 17.87 -2.24 2.08
CA LYS A 576 17.73 -1.15 1.11
C LYS A 576 17.79 -1.67 -0.33
N LYS A 577 18.69 -2.60 -0.63
CA LYS A 577 18.82 -3.20 -1.96
C LYS A 577 17.58 -4.02 -2.32
N LEU A 578 17.08 -4.87 -1.39
CA LEU A 578 15.86 -5.66 -1.58
C LEU A 578 14.59 -4.81 -1.72
N GLN A 579 14.62 -3.54 -1.34
CA GLN A 579 13.53 -2.58 -1.48
C GLN A 579 13.69 -1.67 -2.69
N HIS A 580 14.72 -1.89 -3.52
CA HIS A 580 14.94 -1.05 -4.70
C HIS A 580 14.00 -1.44 -5.85
N LYS A 581 13.38 -0.46 -6.50
CA LYS A 581 12.33 -0.65 -7.53
C LYS A 581 12.77 -1.51 -8.73
N SER A 582 14.04 -1.47 -9.10
CA SER A 582 14.59 -2.25 -10.22
C SER A 582 15.23 -3.56 -9.79
N GLN A 583 15.07 -3.98 -8.51
CA GLN A 583 15.61 -5.22 -8.04
C GLN A 583 14.95 -6.42 -8.75
N ASP A 584 15.75 -7.36 -9.20
CA ASP A 584 15.29 -8.65 -9.69
C ASP A 584 15.78 -9.80 -8.79
N ILE A 585 15.25 -11.01 -8.99
CA ILE A 585 15.51 -12.12 -8.08
C ILE A 585 16.97 -12.57 -8.14
N VAL A 586 17.58 -12.54 -9.31
CA VAL A 586 18.96 -12.96 -9.49
C VAL A 586 19.87 -12.03 -8.71
N ASN A 587 19.66 -10.72 -8.88
CA ASN A 587 20.36 -9.69 -8.11
C ASN A 587 20.08 -9.79 -6.61
N ALA A 588 18.84 -10.06 -6.23
CA ALA A 588 18.46 -10.25 -4.83
C ALA A 588 19.18 -11.44 -4.19
N MET A 589 19.27 -12.56 -4.89
CA MET A 589 20.00 -13.74 -4.40
C MET A 589 21.51 -13.51 -4.29
N ASP A 590 22.11 -12.81 -5.24
CA ASP A 590 23.50 -12.40 -5.19
C ASP A 590 23.79 -11.46 -4.00
N ASP A 591 22.89 -10.52 -3.74
CA ASP A 591 22.98 -9.62 -2.60
C ASP A 591 22.84 -10.38 -1.26
N VAL A 592 21.96 -11.37 -1.18
CA VAL A 592 21.84 -12.27 -0.02
C VAL A 592 23.12 -13.09 0.15
N ALA A 593 23.65 -13.69 -0.92
CA ALA A 593 24.88 -14.45 -0.87
C ALA A 593 26.08 -13.58 -0.45
N THR A 594 26.16 -12.36 -0.95
CA THR A 594 27.18 -11.38 -0.56
C THR A 594 27.05 -11.01 0.92
N THR A 595 25.82 -10.80 1.40
CA THR A 595 25.55 -10.49 2.81
C THR A 595 25.95 -11.64 3.73
N LYS A 596 25.67 -12.89 3.36
CA LYS A 596 26.13 -14.07 4.10
C LYS A 596 27.66 -14.12 4.20
N LYS A 597 28.38 -13.82 3.11
CA LYS A 597 29.84 -13.71 3.11
C LYS A 597 30.35 -12.59 4.02
N LEU A 598 29.68 -11.43 4.01
CA LEU A 598 30.05 -10.30 4.89
C LEU A 598 29.86 -10.65 6.37
N ILE A 599 28.79 -11.35 6.73
CA ILE A 599 28.55 -11.82 8.10
C ILE A 599 29.59 -12.86 8.50
N GLN A 600 29.94 -13.78 7.60
CA GLN A 600 31.02 -14.73 7.86
C GLN A 600 32.38 -14.04 8.07
N ASN A 601 32.68 -13.04 7.25
CA ASN A 601 33.90 -12.24 7.42
C ASN A 601 33.89 -11.45 8.74
N LEU A 602 32.73 -10.92 9.14
CA LEU A 602 32.58 -10.27 10.45
C LEU A 602 32.85 -11.25 11.60
N ARG A 603 32.37 -12.50 11.48
CA ARG A 603 32.62 -13.58 12.43
C ARG A 603 34.10 -13.89 12.59
N ASP A 604 34.78 -14.03 11.47
CA ASP A 604 36.18 -14.54 11.43
C ASP A 604 37.17 -13.43 11.79
N HIS A 605 36.93 -12.19 11.37
CA HIS A 605 37.90 -11.09 11.44
C HIS A 605 37.39 -9.81 12.10
N GLY A 606 36.11 -9.75 12.52
CA GLY A 606 35.50 -8.52 13.01
C GLY A 606 35.86 -8.13 14.45
N TRP A 607 36.26 -9.09 15.27
CA TRP A 607 36.46 -8.88 16.71
C TRP A 607 37.46 -7.77 17.04
N ASP A 608 38.67 -7.83 16.48
CA ASP A 608 39.75 -6.90 16.86
C ASP A 608 39.41 -5.45 16.49
N LYS A 609 38.75 -5.27 15.35
CA LYS A 609 38.27 -3.96 14.93
C LYS A 609 37.17 -3.46 15.87
N LEU A 610 36.16 -4.29 16.14
CA LEU A 610 35.03 -3.96 16.98
C LEU A 610 35.46 -3.54 18.39
N ILE A 611 36.32 -4.37 19.03
CA ILE A 611 36.75 -4.07 20.40
C ILE A 611 37.62 -2.80 20.48
N SER A 612 38.38 -2.51 19.44
CA SER A 612 39.17 -1.28 19.32
C SER A 612 38.27 -0.05 19.21
N GLU A 613 37.20 -0.11 18.38
CA GLU A 613 36.23 0.95 18.26
C GLU A 613 35.44 1.17 19.55
N VAL A 614 35.03 0.09 20.24
CA VAL A 614 34.35 0.16 21.55
C VAL A 614 35.23 0.81 22.59
N ARG A 615 36.51 0.44 22.67
CA ARG A 615 37.47 1.05 23.61
C ARG A 615 37.66 2.55 23.36
N LEU A 616 37.81 2.93 22.08
CA LEU A 616 37.92 4.33 21.68
C LEU A 616 36.67 5.13 22.08
N PHE A 617 35.50 4.58 21.83
CA PHE A 617 34.23 5.19 22.19
C PHE A 617 34.08 5.31 23.71
N CYS A 618 34.36 4.26 24.46
CA CYS A 618 34.29 4.28 25.93
C CYS A 618 35.24 5.34 26.51
N ASN A 619 36.48 5.42 26.02
CA ASN A 619 37.44 6.42 26.45
C ASN A 619 36.96 7.85 26.18
N LYS A 620 36.35 8.09 24.98
CA LYS A 620 35.76 9.39 24.61
C LYS A 620 34.61 9.78 25.55
N GLN A 621 33.81 8.78 25.98
CA GLN A 621 32.65 9.00 26.84
C GLN A 621 32.95 8.88 28.34
N GLY A 622 34.18 8.63 28.72
CA GLY A 622 34.60 8.45 30.14
C GLY A 622 34.02 7.20 30.81
N ILE A 623 33.79 6.14 30.02
CA ILE A 623 33.26 4.85 30.48
C ILE A 623 34.41 3.93 30.79
N THR A 624 34.41 3.30 31.96
CA THR A 624 35.47 2.39 32.40
C THR A 624 35.44 1.13 31.53
N VAL A 625 36.58 0.84 30.88
CA VAL A 625 36.76 -0.41 30.09
C VAL A 625 37.28 -1.49 31.04
N PRO A 626 36.64 -2.65 31.17
CA PRO A 626 37.14 -3.73 31.98
C PRO A 626 38.43 -4.30 31.39
N ASN A 627 39.30 -4.88 32.24
CA ASN A 627 40.45 -5.60 31.75
C ASN A 627 40.00 -6.95 31.17
N MET A 628 40.25 -7.16 29.90
CA MET A 628 39.80 -8.35 29.16
C MET A 628 40.38 -9.66 29.69
N SER A 629 41.50 -9.60 30.41
CA SER A 629 42.19 -10.78 30.99
C SER A 629 41.65 -11.15 32.35
N ASP A 630 40.85 -10.29 33.01
CA ASP A 630 40.27 -10.59 34.28
C ASP A 630 39.17 -11.65 34.18
N PHE A 631 38.91 -12.33 35.31
CA PHE A 631 37.79 -13.27 35.36
C PHE A 631 36.45 -12.55 35.34
N TYR A 632 35.52 -13.07 34.52
CA TYR A 632 34.16 -12.54 34.43
C TYR A 632 33.37 -12.96 35.68
N ALA A 633 32.88 -11.99 36.44
CA ALA A 633 32.04 -12.21 37.61
C ALA A 633 30.57 -11.98 37.27
N ASP A 634 29.81 -13.07 37.15
CA ASP A 634 28.35 -12.97 37.06
C ASP A 634 27.73 -12.81 38.43
N TYR A 635 27.23 -11.63 38.74
CA TYR A 635 26.59 -11.30 40.05
C TYR A 635 25.31 -12.14 40.32
N ILE A 636 24.73 -12.77 39.31
CA ILE A 636 23.47 -13.54 39.41
C ILE A 636 23.76 -15.02 39.75
N ARG A 637 24.91 -15.56 39.32
CA ARG A 637 25.28 -16.97 39.49
C ARG A 637 26.45 -17.16 40.45
N SER A 638 26.39 -16.56 41.62
CA SER A 638 27.48 -16.48 42.59
C SER A 638 27.97 -17.82 43.20
N ARG A 639 27.65 -18.99 42.63
CA ARG A 639 28.05 -20.32 43.19
C ARG A 639 28.79 -21.20 42.18
N ALA A 640 29.02 -20.78 40.96
CA ALA A 640 29.88 -21.47 40.02
C ALA A 640 31.17 -20.66 39.89
N GLU A 641 32.32 -21.27 40.14
CA GLU A 641 33.62 -20.74 39.75
C GLU A 641 33.65 -20.71 38.19
N ASN A 642 33.21 -19.59 37.61
CA ASN A 642 33.37 -19.38 36.19
C ASN A 642 34.83 -18.98 35.93
N GLU A 643 35.61 -19.91 35.41
CA GLU A 643 37.00 -19.68 35.00
C GLU A 643 37.09 -18.94 33.63
N ILE A 644 36.02 -18.33 33.13
CA ILE A 644 36.03 -17.59 31.86
C ILE A 644 36.54 -16.17 32.07
N THR A 645 37.31 -15.68 31.09
CA THR A 645 37.77 -14.29 31.11
C THR A 645 36.69 -13.33 30.61
N VAL A 646 36.82 -12.05 30.91
CA VAL A 646 35.96 -10.98 30.37
C VAL A 646 35.98 -10.99 28.84
N GLU A 647 37.16 -11.23 28.21
CA GLU A 647 37.27 -11.38 26.76
C GLU A 647 36.44 -12.55 26.25
N HIS A 648 36.53 -13.72 26.96
CA HIS A 648 35.74 -14.89 26.55
C HIS A 648 34.25 -14.58 26.54
N HIS A 649 33.75 -13.96 27.63
CA HIS A 649 32.33 -13.60 27.71
C HIS A 649 31.88 -12.67 26.58
N TYR A 650 32.57 -11.56 26.35
CA TYR A 650 32.16 -10.62 25.30
C TYR A 650 32.41 -11.14 23.88
N ARG A 651 33.50 -11.90 23.66
CA ARG A 651 33.85 -12.40 22.34
C ARG A 651 33.03 -13.60 21.92
N TYR A 652 32.97 -14.62 22.81
CA TYR A 652 32.34 -15.89 22.42
C TYR A 652 30.90 -15.96 22.85
N ASP A 653 30.53 -15.59 24.08
CA ASP A 653 29.14 -15.74 24.56
C ASP A 653 28.19 -14.68 23.98
N ILE A 654 28.69 -13.49 23.63
CA ILE A 654 27.84 -12.43 23.05
C ILE A 654 28.11 -12.23 21.55
N PHE A 655 29.33 -11.78 21.17
CA PHE A 655 29.60 -11.39 19.78
C PHE A 655 29.49 -12.58 18.83
N THR A 656 30.23 -13.67 19.10
CA THR A 656 30.22 -14.85 18.20
C THR A 656 28.84 -15.49 18.13
N VAL A 657 28.15 -15.65 19.26
CA VAL A 657 26.78 -16.20 19.30
C VAL A 657 25.82 -15.31 18.52
N ALA A 658 25.86 -13.98 18.70
CA ALA A 658 24.99 -13.08 17.94
C ALA A 658 25.22 -13.14 16.44
N VAL A 659 26.49 -13.21 16.00
CA VAL A 659 26.85 -13.35 14.58
C VAL A 659 26.43 -14.72 14.03
N ASP A 660 26.68 -15.80 14.79
CA ASP A 660 26.33 -17.17 14.41
C ASP A 660 24.79 -17.34 14.29
N GLN A 661 24.01 -16.81 15.24
CA GLN A 661 22.55 -16.82 15.18
C GLN A 661 22.05 -16.06 13.95
N GLN A 662 22.64 -14.90 13.67
CA GLN A 662 22.28 -14.13 12.47
C GLN A 662 22.60 -14.90 11.18
N ALA A 663 23.77 -15.52 11.11
CA ALA A 663 24.17 -16.35 9.96
C ALA A 663 23.25 -17.57 9.80
N GLN A 664 22.90 -18.23 10.91
CA GLN A 664 22.00 -19.39 10.92
C GLN A 664 20.59 -19.02 10.46
N GLU A 665 20.01 -17.93 10.99
CA GLU A 665 18.70 -17.47 10.58
C GLU A 665 18.67 -17.07 9.10
N LEU A 666 19.70 -16.39 8.59
CA LEU A 666 19.80 -16.07 7.17
C LEU A 666 19.92 -17.32 6.31
N ASN A 667 20.70 -18.31 6.74
CA ASN A 667 20.81 -19.58 6.02
C ASN A 667 19.52 -20.37 6.02
N HIS A 668 18.81 -20.39 7.14
CA HIS A 668 17.52 -21.09 7.26
C HIS A 668 16.44 -20.45 6.39
N ARG A 669 16.30 -19.13 6.45
CA ARG A 669 15.23 -18.41 5.75
C ARG A 669 15.49 -18.23 4.26
N PHE A 670 16.75 -18.04 3.88
CA PHE A 670 17.20 -18.00 2.49
C PHE A 670 17.90 -19.31 2.11
N SER A 671 17.27 -20.43 2.48
CA SER A 671 17.75 -21.75 2.10
C SER A 671 17.47 -22.01 0.62
N GLU A 672 18.30 -22.87 0.04
CA GLU A 672 18.29 -23.16 -1.40
C GLU A 672 17.03 -23.87 -1.94
N GLN A 673 15.97 -24.05 -1.17
CA GLN A 673 14.79 -24.87 -1.53
C GLN A 673 13.74 -24.19 -2.42
N THR A 674 13.76 -22.87 -2.57
CA THR A 674 13.06 -22.19 -3.67
C THR A 674 13.81 -22.34 -5.00
N THR A 675 14.69 -23.33 -5.10
CA THR A 675 15.98 -23.26 -5.78
C THR A 675 15.93 -23.59 -7.24
N GLU A 676 15.02 -24.45 -7.67
CA GLU A 676 15.10 -24.87 -9.08
C GLU A 676 14.56 -23.78 -10.00
N LEU A 677 13.43 -23.18 -9.64
CA LEU A 677 12.88 -22.05 -10.39
C LEU A 677 13.89 -20.90 -10.44
N LEU A 678 14.44 -20.52 -9.26
CA LEU A 678 15.41 -19.43 -9.15
C LEU A 678 16.70 -19.74 -9.90
N ARG A 679 17.23 -20.97 -9.77
CA ARG A 679 18.40 -21.41 -10.50
C ARG A 679 18.21 -21.34 -12.01
N LEU A 680 17.06 -21.77 -12.51
CA LEU A 680 16.74 -21.68 -13.92
C LEU A 680 16.59 -20.24 -14.39
N CYS A 681 16.04 -19.36 -13.54
CA CYS A 681 15.95 -17.92 -13.84
C CYS A 681 17.31 -17.22 -13.96
N THR A 682 18.39 -17.74 -13.32
CA THR A 682 19.73 -17.16 -13.50
C THR A 682 20.24 -17.23 -14.94
N SER A 683 19.74 -18.22 -15.72
CA SER A 683 20.04 -18.30 -17.16
C SER A 683 19.42 -17.18 -18.00
N LEU A 684 18.54 -16.36 -17.40
CA LEU A 684 17.93 -15.18 -18.03
C LEU A 684 18.69 -13.88 -17.73
N ASP A 685 19.73 -13.90 -16.90
CA ASP A 685 20.49 -12.71 -16.49
C ASP A 685 21.26 -12.11 -17.68
N PRO A 686 21.01 -10.82 -18.03
CA PRO A 686 21.73 -10.16 -19.13
C PRO A 686 23.16 -9.71 -18.77
N LYS A 687 23.58 -9.82 -17.50
CA LYS A 687 24.90 -9.38 -17.04
C LYS A 687 26.04 -10.06 -17.80
N ASP A 688 27.20 -9.43 -17.79
CA ASP A 688 28.42 -9.93 -18.39
C ASP A 688 28.21 -10.44 -19.83
N SER A 689 27.44 -9.68 -20.62
CA SER A 689 27.11 -10.02 -22.00
C SER A 689 26.44 -11.40 -22.16
N PHE A 690 25.50 -11.69 -21.27
CA PHE A 690 24.73 -12.95 -21.25
C PHE A 690 25.57 -14.20 -20.99
N SER A 691 26.63 -14.08 -20.22
CA SER A 691 27.52 -15.20 -19.91
C SER A 691 26.86 -16.39 -19.21
N SER A 692 25.75 -16.13 -18.51
CA SER A 692 24.94 -17.15 -17.82
C SER A 692 23.89 -17.82 -18.70
N LEU A 693 23.68 -17.37 -19.94
CA LEU A 693 22.65 -17.89 -20.83
C LEU A 693 22.87 -19.36 -21.17
N ASN A 694 21.98 -20.21 -20.66
CA ASN A 694 21.95 -21.64 -20.93
C ASN A 694 20.62 -22.03 -21.57
N ILE A 695 20.65 -22.40 -22.84
CA ILE A 695 19.47 -22.72 -23.64
C ILE A 695 18.65 -23.88 -23.03
N ASP A 696 19.34 -24.89 -22.48
CA ASP A 696 18.67 -26.06 -21.89
C ASP A 696 17.97 -25.70 -20.59
N ASP A 697 18.56 -24.86 -19.76
CA ASP A 697 17.96 -24.33 -18.53
C ASP A 697 16.76 -23.42 -18.85
N VAL A 698 16.86 -22.56 -19.87
CA VAL A 698 15.75 -21.70 -20.31
C VAL A 698 14.59 -22.54 -20.87
N CYS A 699 14.88 -23.58 -21.66
CA CYS A 699 13.85 -24.52 -22.13
C CYS A 699 13.20 -25.30 -20.99
N SER A 700 14.00 -25.72 -20.00
CA SER A 700 13.51 -26.41 -18.79
C SER A 700 12.62 -25.51 -17.95
N LEU A 701 12.98 -24.22 -17.81
CA LEU A 701 12.14 -23.22 -17.13
C LEU A 701 10.76 -23.10 -17.79
N ALA A 702 10.73 -22.93 -19.11
CA ALA A 702 9.47 -22.80 -19.87
C ALA A 702 8.61 -24.07 -19.75
N SER A 703 9.19 -25.26 -19.97
CA SER A 703 8.45 -26.52 -20.01
C SER A 703 7.96 -26.99 -18.64
N LYS A 704 8.76 -26.78 -17.57
CA LYS A 704 8.45 -27.28 -16.24
C LYS A 704 7.56 -26.34 -15.44
N PHE A 705 7.83 -25.03 -15.52
CA PHE A 705 7.15 -24.05 -14.69
C PHE A 705 6.01 -23.31 -15.40
N TYR A 706 6.06 -23.20 -16.73
CA TYR A 706 5.04 -22.48 -17.50
C TYR A 706 4.46 -23.27 -18.67
N PRO A 707 4.08 -24.56 -18.50
CA PRO A 707 3.62 -25.40 -19.60
C PRO A 707 2.33 -24.91 -20.25
N ALA A 708 1.49 -24.15 -19.51
CA ALA A 708 0.29 -23.53 -20.08
C ALA A 708 0.61 -22.38 -21.03
N ASP A 709 1.73 -21.68 -20.82
CA ASP A 709 2.16 -20.57 -21.64
C ASP A 709 3.11 -21.02 -22.78
N PHE A 710 3.72 -22.20 -22.64
CA PHE A 710 4.64 -22.80 -23.60
C PHE A 710 4.25 -24.26 -23.92
N PRO A 711 3.21 -24.45 -24.75
CA PRO A 711 2.80 -25.78 -25.15
C PRO A 711 3.93 -26.53 -25.91
N GLU A 712 3.94 -27.84 -25.83
CA GLU A 712 5.02 -28.71 -26.37
C GLU A 712 5.37 -28.39 -27.84
N LYS A 713 4.34 -28.02 -28.66
CA LYS A 713 4.54 -27.61 -30.05
C LYS A 713 5.38 -26.33 -30.22
N GLU A 714 5.43 -25.45 -29.22
CA GLU A 714 6.21 -24.21 -29.28
C GLU A 714 7.63 -24.37 -28.74
N MET A 715 7.94 -25.46 -28.01
CA MET A 715 9.24 -25.69 -27.40
C MET A 715 10.37 -25.80 -28.42
N SER A 716 10.14 -26.42 -29.56
CA SER A 716 11.15 -26.49 -30.64
C SER A 716 11.41 -25.10 -31.25
N THR A 717 10.38 -24.27 -31.39
CA THR A 717 10.49 -22.89 -31.87
C THR A 717 11.22 -22.02 -30.84
N LEU A 718 10.89 -22.15 -29.55
CA LEU A 718 11.60 -21.47 -28.48
C LEU A 718 13.11 -21.78 -28.51
N ARG A 719 13.48 -23.06 -28.66
CA ARG A 719 14.89 -23.48 -28.76
C ARG A 719 15.60 -22.84 -29.96
N LEU A 720 14.95 -22.79 -31.12
CA LEU A 720 15.50 -22.13 -32.31
C LEU A 720 15.67 -20.61 -32.10
N GLN A 721 14.65 -19.96 -31.51
CA GLN A 721 14.75 -18.54 -31.17
C GLN A 721 15.91 -18.29 -30.19
N LEU A 722 16.10 -19.14 -29.17
CA LEU A 722 17.21 -19.02 -28.21
C LEU A 722 18.58 -19.19 -28.87
N GLN A 723 18.74 -20.11 -29.83
CA GLN A 723 19.96 -20.25 -30.60
C GLN A 723 20.29 -19.01 -31.41
N GLN A 724 19.30 -18.43 -32.08
CA GLN A 724 19.45 -17.18 -32.83
C GLN A 724 19.73 -15.99 -31.89
N TYR A 725 18.98 -15.88 -30.81
CA TYR A 725 19.11 -14.86 -29.78
C TYR A 725 20.50 -14.81 -29.16
N ALA A 726 21.06 -15.99 -28.86
CA ALA A 726 22.40 -16.12 -28.28
C ALA A 726 23.52 -15.58 -29.21
N LEU A 727 23.30 -15.55 -30.52
CA LEU A 727 24.25 -15.01 -31.49
C LEU A 727 24.03 -13.52 -31.79
N ASP A 728 22.75 -13.10 -31.79
CA ASP A 728 22.33 -11.74 -32.20
C ASP A 728 22.41 -10.73 -31.06
N VAL A 729 21.78 -11.01 -29.94
CA VAL A 729 21.56 -10.03 -28.86
C VAL A 729 22.85 -9.66 -28.12
N PRO A 730 23.74 -10.59 -27.71
CA PRO A 730 24.98 -10.23 -27.01
C PRO A 730 25.95 -9.42 -27.86
N THR A 731 25.86 -9.49 -29.20
CA THR A 731 26.71 -8.75 -30.12
C THR A 731 26.18 -7.34 -30.42
N ASN A 732 24.93 -7.06 -30.10
CA ASN A 732 24.28 -5.79 -30.39
C ASN A 732 24.62 -4.74 -29.32
N SER A 733 25.14 -3.58 -29.76
CA SER A 733 25.60 -2.52 -28.86
C SER A 733 24.50 -1.96 -27.92
N LYS A 734 23.21 -2.05 -28.29
CA LYS A 734 22.09 -1.60 -27.47
C LYS A 734 21.83 -2.50 -26.27
N PHE A 735 22.29 -3.75 -26.30
CA PHE A 735 22.13 -4.74 -25.23
C PHE A 735 23.38 -4.90 -24.35
N GLN A 736 24.42 -4.12 -24.63
CA GLN A 736 25.63 -4.10 -23.80
C GLN A 736 25.35 -3.31 -22.51
N ASN A 737 25.94 -3.77 -21.42
CA ASN A 737 25.85 -3.16 -20.08
C ASN A 737 24.44 -3.20 -19.43
N LEU A 738 23.58 -4.12 -19.84
CA LEU A 738 22.33 -4.37 -19.12
C LEU A 738 22.65 -5.03 -17.77
N SER A 739 21.99 -4.54 -16.72
CA SER A 739 22.23 -4.99 -15.35
C SER A 739 21.05 -5.75 -14.74
N THR A 740 19.87 -5.66 -15.35
CA THR A 740 18.64 -6.28 -14.83
C THR A 740 17.81 -6.89 -15.96
N ILE A 741 16.98 -7.87 -15.61
CA ILE A 741 16.00 -8.44 -16.54
C ILE A 741 14.97 -7.35 -16.96
N ALA A 742 14.66 -6.41 -16.09
CA ALA A 742 13.80 -5.27 -16.41
C ALA A 742 14.38 -4.38 -17.51
N ASP A 743 15.67 -4.09 -17.47
CA ASP A 743 16.36 -3.34 -18.54
C ASP A 743 16.31 -4.09 -19.87
N LEU A 744 16.43 -5.41 -19.81
CA LEU A 744 16.36 -6.28 -20.97
C LEU A 744 14.98 -6.29 -21.61
N CYS A 745 13.90 -6.44 -20.84
CA CYS A 745 12.53 -6.37 -21.33
C CYS A 745 12.27 -5.03 -22.06
N ARG A 746 12.70 -3.90 -21.44
CA ARG A 746 12.60 -2.57 -22.08
C ARG A 746 13.38 -2.48 -23.38
N CYS A 747 14.61 -2.98 -23.39
CA CYS A 747 15.47 -2.95 -24.56
C CYS A 747 14.90 -3.79 -25.73
N LEU A 748 14.35 -4.97 -25.42
CA LEU A 748 13.64 -5.81 -26.41
C LEU A 748 12.46 -5.08 -27.02
N ALA A 749 11.60 -4.49 -26.21
CA ALA A 749 10.43 -3.72 -26.68
C ALA A 749 10.84 -2.49 -27.49
N GLN A 750 11.79 -1.67 -27.01
CA GLN A 750 12.24 -0.45 -27.69
C GLN A 750 12.97 -0.71 -29.01
N THR A 751 13.58 -1.87 -29.16
CA THR A 751 14.32 -2.23 -30.40
C THR A 751 13.45 -2.99 -31.39
N GLY A 752 12.19 -3.34 -31.04
CA GLY A 752 11.30 -4.18 -31.83
C GLY A 752 11.70 -5.65 -31.84
N LYS A 753 12.70 -6.05 -31.06
CA LYS A 753 13.14 -7.44 -30.99
C LYS A 753 12.21 -8.33 -30.16
N SER A 754 11.27 -7.75 -29.41
CA SER A 754 10.17 -8.47 -28.78
C SER A 754 9.30 -9.21 -29.81
N ASP A 755 9.09 -8.63 -30.99
CA ASP A 755 8.34 -9.28 -32.08
C ASP A 755 9.14 -10.39 -32.74
N ASP A 756 10.44 -10.20 -32.94
CA ASP A 756 11.34 -11.20 -33.53
C ASP A 756 11.50 -12.43 -32.61
N TYR A 757 11.61 -12.20 -31.31
CA TYR A 757 11.83 -13.20 -30.28
C TYR A 757 10.64 -13.34 -29.32
N TYR A 758 9.43 -13.40 -29.86
CA TYR A 758 8.17 -13.31 -29.10
C TYR A 758 8.00 -14.39 -28.00
N LEU A 759 8.58 -15.60 -28.17
CA LEU A 759 8.56 -16.62 -27.12
C LEU A 759 9.54 -16.30 -25.99
N ILE A 760 10.69 -15.74 -26.33
CA ILE A 760 11.70 -15.31 -25.37
C ILE A 760 11.15 -14.11 -24.60
N ASP A 761 10.60 -13.12 -25.26
CA ASP A 761 9.95 -11.96 -24.66
C ASP A 761 8.84 -12.39 -23.68
N ARG A 762 7.96 -13.32 -24.12
CA ARG A 762 6.93 -13.93 -23.26
C ARG A 762 7.55 -14.55 -21.99
N LEU A 763 8.63 -15.28 -22.13
CA LEU A 763 9.28 -15.93 -21.00
C LEU A 763 9.91 -14.92 -20.03
N TYR A 764 10.60 -13.90 -20.55
CA TYR A 764 11.13 -12.81 -19.73
C TYR A 764 10.02 -12.08 -18.97
N ASN A 765 8.93 -11.73 -19.68
CA ASN A 765 7.78 -11.04 -19.07
C ASN A 765 7.15 -11.87 -17.94
N ILE A 766 6.98 -13.19 -18.12
CA ILE A 766 6.45 -14.07 -17.08
C ILE A 766 7.44 -14.25 -15.91
N SER A 767 8.72 -14.45 -16.22
CA SER A 767 9.73 -14.69 -15.19
C SER A 767 9.95 -13.48 -14.27
N THR A 768 9.78 -12.25 -14.78
CA THR A 768 9.85 -11.04 -13.97
C THR A 768 8.67 -10.88 -13.01
N LEU A 769 7.56 -11.59 -13.24
CA LEU A 769 6.38 -11.55 -12.37
C LEU A 769 6.57 -12.39 -11.10
N SER A 770 7.45 -13.39 -11.14
CA SER A 770 7.81 -14.19 -9.97
C SER A 770 8.59 -13.40 -8.93
N LEU A 771 8.78 -12.09 -9.12
CA LEU A 771 9.62 -11.20 -8.34
C LEU A 771 8.78 -10.18 -7.61
N VAL A 772 8.56 -10.41 -6.33
CA VAL A 772 7.77 -9.49 -5.51
C VAL A 772 8.67 -8.47 -4.84
N ASP A 773 8.65 -7.25 -5.36
CA ASP A 773 9.22 -6.10 -4.67
C ASP A 773 8.17 -5.41 -3.79
N TYR A 774 8.49 -5.28 -2.52
CA TYR A 774 7.56 -4.79 -1.49
C TYR A 774 7.53 -3.25 -1.36
N PHE A 775 8.10 -2.54 -2.32
CA PHE A 775 8.28 -1.09 -2.21
C PHE A 775 6.95 -0.32 -2.21
N VAL A 776 6.04 -0.67 -3.12
CA VAL A 776 4.75 0.04 -3.27
C VAL A 776 3.85 -0.20 -2.06
N LEU A 777 3.78 -1.43 -1.55
CA LEU A 777 2.97 -1.76 -0.36
C LEU A 777 3.45 -1.01 0.90
N THR A 778 4.77 -0.91 1.09
CA THR A 778 5.35 -0.16 2.21
C THR A 778 4.93 1.32 2.22
N ILE A 779 4.77 1.92 1.03
CA ILE A 779 4.33 3.32 0.90
C ILE A 779 2.83 3.45 1.12
N ILE A 780 2.04 2.53 0.57
CA ILE A 780 0.58 2.55 0.68
C ILE A 780 0.16 2.32 2.13
N THR A 781 0.72 1.31 2.80
CA THR A 781 0.42 1.05 4.21
C THR A 781 0.87 2.19 5.13
N ARG A 782 1.97 2.89 4.80
CA ARG A 782 2.35 4.12 5.53
C ARG A 782 1.32 5.24 5.35
N ARG A 783 0.77 5.44 4.14
CA ARG A 783 -0.22 6.49 3.89
C ARG A 783 -1.60 6.14 4.47
N VAL A 784 -2.01 4.89 4.39
CA VAL A 784 -3.27 4.40 5.00
C VAL A 784 -3.23 4.49 6.52
N ALA A 785 -2.09 4.26 7.17
CA ALA A 785 -1.93 4.43 8.61
C ALA A 785 -1.97 5.90 9.07
N PHE A 786 -1.84 6.88 8.16
CA PHE A 786 -1.89 8.31 8.47
C PHE A 786 -3.21 9.00 8.04
N GLN A 787 -4.11 8.32 7.38
CA GLN A 787 -5.47 8.78 7.06
C GLN A 787 -6.52 8.22 8.02
#